data_ce3bba273b211e7a2f3625626457d6ea
#
_entry.id   ce3bba273b211e7a2f3625626457d6ea
#
_cell.length_a   1.000
_cell.length_b   1.000
_cell.length_c   1.000
_cell.angle_alpha   90.00
_cell.angle_beta   90.00
_cell.angle_gamma   90.00
#
_symmetry.space_group_name_H-M   'P 1'
#
loop_
_entity.id
_entity.type
_entity.pdbx_description
1 polymer ?
#
loop_
_entity_poly.entity_id
_entity_poly.type
_entity_poly.pdbx_seq_one_letter_code
_entity_poly.pdbx_strand_id
1 'polypeptide(L)'
;MEILLESGEALAEVVVTGSNDTQNPIQAPQMGTIKITRKMIKTIPTLFGEADVIKALQTQPGVSAGTEGLAGMYVRGGNGDENLYMIDGIQLYQVNHLGGLFSAFNAEALKDVDFYKSAFPARYGGRLSSVVDVHTKDGNMKEYHGSAMLGLTSGNLNFEGPIIKDRTSFNASFRRSWLDALSAPGLAIYNKIQKKKGEKFSARYAFTDLNLKVNHHINDRSQAYVNFYFGQDFLKGGSSEFSVGDNITPFENKDFGKMRWGNIALSSGWSYVFNNKMFGTVTLAYSHYQSKLKQETSQYYGTEGDKDYSSRFIETSTRNGINDFGVHANFDYIPTLAHHIRYGTDYLYHRFSPEYIEEKTSENLSPTKRTTGDERLSANELAVFAEDDWAISPIVRANAGLRLNMYNIQKKTYVSLDPRLSVRFLLTRDLSLKASYARMNQYVHQISESYMSLPTDMWMPVSKKLKPLVSDQVSVGAYYNLHKNYSFSVEGYYKWMNHLLDYKDGYNFLPSFVGWEEKLAAGKGWAYGAEFIARKETGRITGWIGYGLMWSDRQFDEINNGKRFPAKYDNRHKLNIVANWKINEKLELTGSWTFMTGNRVTVAFENYEDLGLTPVPPLLPEGGLDYFTERNNVRLPAYHRLDLGINIYRPKKNGHLGIWNISVYNAYCQM
;
A
#
# COMPACT_ATOMS: atom_id res chain seq x y z
N MET A 1 14.50 -43.14 -44.05
CA MET A 1 13.96 -42.76 -42.74
C MET A 1 14.81 -41.59 -42.29
N GLU A 2 14.45 -40.38 -42.74
CA GLU A 2 15.12 -39.15 -42.34
C GLU A 2 14.51 -38.67 -41.02
N ILE A 3 15.34 -38.56 -39.99
CA ILE A 3 14.97 -37.93 -38.69
C ILE A 3 15.29 -36.47 -38.85
N LEU A 4 14.29 -35.62 -39.09
CA LEU A 4 14.37 -34.20 -38.94
C LEU A 4 14.45 -33.90 -37.44
N LEU A 5 15.63 -33.50 -36.98
CA LEU A 5 15.82 -32.86 -35.70
C LEU A 5 15.31 -31.43 -35.84
N GLU A 6 14.15 -31.14 -35.26
CA GLU A 6 13.71 -29.75 -35.03
C GLU A 6 14.77 -29.04 -34.17
N SER A 7 15.20 -27.89 -34.63
CA SER A 7 16.11 -27.01 -33.91
C SER A 7 15.53 -26.73 -32.55
N GLY A 8 16.20 -27.14 -31.48
CA GLY A 8 15.78 -26.91 -30.12
C GLY A 8 15.52 -25.42 -29.89
N GLU A 9 14.33 -25.10 -29.39
CA GLU A 9 14.07 -23.80 -28.78
C GLU A 9 15.22 -23.51 -27.81
N ALA A 10 15.88 -22.37 -27.97
CA ALA A 10 16.87 -21.90 -27.04
C ALA A 10 16.20 -21.90 -25.66
N LEU A 11 16.69 -22.76 -24.77
CA LEU A 11 16.26 -22.80 -23.40
C LEU A 11 16.31 -21.38 -22.87
N ALA A 12 15.17 -20.82 -22.54
CA ALA A 12 15.10 -19.58 -21.80
C ALA A 12 16.00 -19.74 -20.57
N GLU A 13 16.86 -18.78 -20.38
CA GLU A 13 17.82 -18.70 -19.28
C GLU A 13 17.23 -19.31 -18.01
N VAL A 14 17.81 -20.40 -17.54
CA VAL A 14 17.43 -20.99 -16.26
C VAL A 14 18.00 -20.06 -15.18
N VAL A 15 17.25 -19.02 -14.89
CA VAL A 15 17.33 -18.40 -13.56
C VAL A 15 16.96 -19.54 -12.61
N VAL A 16 17.88 -20.01 -11.80
CA VAL A 16 17.63 -20.93 -10.70
C VAL A 16 16.82 -20.19 -9.66
N THR A 17 15.59 -19.87 -9.98
CA THR A 17 14.55 -19.62 -8.99
C THR A 17 14.18 -20.99 -8.45
N GLY A 18 14.53 -21.23 -7.19
CA GLY A 18 14.26 -22.52 -6.58
C GLY A 18 12.84 -23.00 -6.86
N SER A 19 12.78 -24.15 -7.45
CA SER A 19 11.64 -25.03 -7.76
C SER A 19 10.29 -24.39 -8.08
N ASN A 20 9.73 -24.69 -9.24
CA ASN A 20 8.31 -24.49 -9.61
C ASN A 20 7.31 -25.05 -8.57
N ASP A 21 7.75 -25.93 -7.66
CA ASP A 21 6.95 -26.51 -6.58
C ASP A 21 6.49 -25.47 -5.54
N THR A 22 7.23 -24.39 -5.33
CA THR A 22 6.84 -23.31 -4.42
C THR A 22 5.68 -22.46 -4.96
N GLN A 23 5.39 -22.53 -6.23
CA GLN A 23 4.30 -21.81 -6.89
C GLN A 23 2.99 -22.60 -6.93
N ASN A 24 3.04 -23.93 -6.75
CA ASN A 24 1.85 -24.77 -6.71
C ASN A 24 1.24 -24.73 -5.30
N PRO A 25 0.00 -24.18 -5.13
CA PRO A 25 -0.63 -24.09 -3.82
C PRO A 25 -0.76 -25.41 -3.06
N ILE A 26 -0.73 -26.55 -3.73
CA ILE A 26 -0.77 -27.89 -3.09
C ILE A 26 0.62 -28.30 -2.60
N GLN A 27 1.67 -28.02 -3.37
CA GLN A 27 3.04 -28.47 -3.10
C GLN A 27 3.80 -27.57 -2.13
N ALA A 28 3.56 -26.27 -2.16
CA ALA A 28 4.21 -25.31 -1.28
C ALA A 28 3.78 -25.51 0.18
N PRO A 29 4.69 -25.43 1.17
CA PRO A 29 4.33 -25.48 2.58
C PRO A 29 3.65 -24.20 3.08
N GLN A 30 3.95 -23.04 2.51
CA GLN A 30 3.40 -21.75 2.91
C GLN A 30 1.89 -21.68 2.69
N MET A 31 1.20 -20.95 3.59
CA MET A 31 -0.22 -20.65 3.51
C MET A 31 -0.44 -19.18 3.14
N GLY A 32 -1.61 -18.88 2.56
CA GLY A 32 -1.98 -17.51 2.25
C GLY A 32 -1.06 -16.79 1.25
N THR A 33 -0.29 -17.54 0.46
CA THR A 33 0.61 -17.00 -0.56
C THR A 33 -0.09 -16.96 -1.91
N ILE A 34 -0.01 -15.83 -2.59
CA ILE A 34 -0.61 -15.62 -3.91
C ILE A 34 0.42 -14.92 -4.80
N LYS A 35 0.74 -15.55 -5.93
CA LYS A 35 1.51 -14.88 -6.98
C LYS A 35 0.56 -14.22 -7.97
N ILE A 36 0.64 -12.90 -8.07
CA ILE A 36 -0.18 -12.12 -8.99
C ILE A 36 0.66 -11.74 -10.20
N THR A 37 0.28 -12.26 -11.35
CA THR A 37 0.91 -11.94 -12.62
C THR A 37 0.30 -10.69 -13.24
N ARG A 38 1.04 -10.00 -14.10
CA ARG A 38 0.53 -8.86 -14.90
C ARG A 38 -0.77 -9.21 -15.64
N LYS A 39 -0.92 -10.45 -16.12
CA LYS A 39 -2.15 -10.93 -16.77
C LYS A 39 -3.33 -10.88 -15.81
N MET A 40 -3.17 -11.35 -14.57
CA MET A 40 -4.23 -11.31 -13.56
C MET A 40 -4.63 -9.87 -13.20
N ILE A 41 -3.68 -8.94 -13.09
CA ILE A 41 -3.97 -7.53 -12.81
C ILE A 41 -4.85 -6.93 -13.94
N LYS A 42 -4.55 -7.26 -15.20
CA LYS A 42 -5.30 -6.80 -16.39
C LYS A 42 -6.65 -7.48 -16.60
N THR A 43 -6.92 -8.58 -15.90
CA THR A 43 -8.20 -9.31 -15.98
C THR A 43 -9.33 -8.58 -15.23
N ILE A 44 -9.00 -7.75 -14.26
CA ILE A 44 -9.98 -7.00 -13.46
C ILE A 44 -10.39 -5.75 -14.23
N PRO A 45 -11.71 -5.41 -14.27
CA PRO A 45 -12.16 -4.16 -14.87
C PRO A 45 -11.41 -2.97 -14.31
N THR A 46 -10.92 -2.11 -15.18
CA THR A 46 -10.05 -1.00 -14.83
C THR A 46 -10.86 0.23 -14.41
N LEU A 47 -10.41 0.93 -13.37
CA LEU A 47 -10.94 2.24 -13.03
C LEU A 47 -10.27 3.29 -13.91
N PHE A 48 -11.05 4.05 -14.68
CA PHE A 48 -10.57 5.08 -15.61
C PHE A 48 -9.54 4.59 -16.65
N GLY A 49 -9.56 3.26 -16.94
CA GLY A 49 -8.65 2.65 -17.91
C GLY A 49 -7.31 2.23 -17.34
N GLU A 50 -7.09 2.27 -16.03
CA GLU A 50 -5.83 1.95 -15.39
C GLU A 50 -5.92 0.66 -14.56
N ALA A 51 -5.06 -0.31 -14.88
CA ALA A 51 -4.93 -1.55 -14.12
C ALA A 51 -4.13 -1.32 -12.82
N ASP A 52 -4.65 -1.78 -11.68
CA ASP A 52 -4.11 -1.47 -10.37
C ASP A 52 -3.83 -2.75 -9.55
N VAL A 53 -2.60 -2.83 -9.02
CA VAL A 53 -2.11 -3.97 -8.24
C VAL A 53 -2.88 -4.12 -6.91
N ILE A 54 -3.04 -3.03 -6.17
CA ILE A 54 -3.69 -3.07 -4.86
C ILE A 54 -5.17 -3.43 -5.02
N LYS A 55 -5.85 -2.93 -6.06
CA LYS A 55 -7.22 -3.33 -6.37
C LYS A 55 -7.33 -4.81 -6.73
N ALA A 56 -6.33 -5.35 -7.42
CA ALA A 56 -6.27 -6.79 -7.68
C ALA A 56 -6.11 -7.60 -6.38
N LEU A 57 -5.28 -7.14 -5.45
CA LEU A 57 -5.13 -7.76 -4.13
C LEU A 57 -6.42 -7.66 -3.29
N GLN A 58 -7.14 -6.55 -3.39
CA GLN A 58 -8.42 -6.35 -2.70
C GLN A 58 -9.51 -7.34 -3.14
N THR A 59 -9.41 -7.98 -4.30
CA THR A 59 -10.37 -9.03 -4.71
C THR A 59 -10.12 -10.37 -4.03
N GLN A 60 -9.02 -10.51 -3.29
CA GLN A 60 -8.70 -11.76 -2.58
C GLN A 60 -9.44 -11.84 -1.24
N PRO A 61 -9.83 -13.05 -0.77
CA PRO A 61 -10.41 -13.23 0.54
C PRO A 61 -9.41 -12.83 1.64
N GLY A 62 -9.93 -12.30 2.76
CA GLY A 62 -9.11 -11.82 3.88
C GLY A 62 -8.44 -10.47 3.65
N VAL A 63 -8.68 -9.82 2.51
CA VAL A 63 -8.17 -8.46 2.20
C VAL A 63 -9.35 -7.50 2.08
N SER A 64 -9.40 -6.47 2.91
CA SER A 64 -10.43 -5.41 2.88
C SER A 64 -9.88 -4.12 2.27
N ALA A 65 -10.70 -3.39 1.56
CA ALA A 65 -10.36 -2.09 0.97
C ALA A 65 -10.42 -0.93 1.98
N GLY A 66 -11.09 -1.12 3.11
CA GLY A 66 -11.45 -0.02 4.00
C GLY A 66 -12.59 0.80 3.43
N THR A 67 -12.29 1.89 2.75
CA THR A 67 -13.29 2.70 2.05
C THR A 67 -13.39 2.27 0.60
N GLU A 68 -14.62 2.26 0.07
CA GLU A 68 -14.88 1.89 -1.30
C GLU A 68 -14.10 2.72 -2.33
N GLY A 69 -13.62 2.04 -3.36
CA GLY A 69 -12.92 2.68 -4.49
C GLY A 69 -11.51 3.12 -4.17
N LEU A 70 -11.09 3.07 -2.90
CA LEU A 70 -9.75 3.48 -2.47
C LEU A 70 -8.78 2.30 -2.34
N ALA A 71 -7.49 2.58 -2.42
CA ALA A 71 -6.43 1.57 -2.38
C ALA A 71 -5.94 1.24 -0.96
N GLY A 72 -6.74 1.49 0.07
CA GLY A 72 -6.46 0.98 1.42
C GLY A 72 -6.42 -0.55 1.39
N MET A 73 -5.53 -1.14 2.15
CA MET A 73 -5.42 -2.60 2.23
C MET A 73 -5.29 -3.02 3.70
N TYR A 74 -6.29 -3.78 4.16
CA TYR A 74 -6.40 -4.28 5.53
C TYR A 74 -6.51 -5.79 5.46
N VAL A 75 -5.45 -6.48 5.94
CA VAL A 75 -5.32 -7.92 5.76
C VAL A 75 -5.52 -8.64 7.09
N ARG A 76 -6.50 -9.58 7.12
CA ARG A 76 -6.80 -10.40 8.31
C ARG A 76 -6.89 -9.57 9.60
N GLY A 77 -7.65 -8.46 9.54
CA GLY A 77 -7.90 -7.58 10.68
C GLY A 77 -6.72 -6.72 11.15
N GLY A 78 -5.62 -6.69 10.40
CA GLY A 78 -4.53 -5.74 10.61
C GLY A 78 -4.83 -4.36 10.03
N ASN A 79 -4.10 -3.34 10.46
CA ASN A 79 -4.17 -1.99 9.94
C ASN A 79 -3.40 -1.85 8.61
N GLY A 80 -3.60 -0.73 7.92
CA GLY A 80 -2.94 -0.46 6.63
C GLY A 80 -1.41 -0.40 6.71
N ASP A 81 -0.87 0.11 7.80
CA ASP A 81 0.57 0.22 8.07
C ASP A 81 1.22 -1.11 8.50
N GLU A 82 0.41 -2.11 8.84
CA GLU A 82 0.90 -3.45 9.18
C GLU A 82 1.26 -4.30 7.94
N ASN A 83 1.11 -3.76 6.73
CA ASN A 83 1.52 -4.40 5.49
C ASN A 83 2.90 -3.90 5.07
N LEU A 84 3.78 -4.82 4.67
CA LEU A 84 5.06 -4.50 4.06
C LEU A 84 4.89 -4.36 2.55
N TYR A 85 5.14 -3.17 2.03
CA TYR A 85 5.16 -2.94 0.59
C TYR A 85 6.61 -2.80 0.13
N MET A 86 7.00 -3.59 -0.85
CA MET A 86 8.34 -3.59 -1.40
C MET A 86 8.32 -3.47 -2.92
N ILE A 87 9.34 -2.83 -3.48
CA ILE A 87 9.64 -2.82 -4.91
C ILE A 87 11.12 -3.19 -5.12
N ASP A 88 11.37 -4.32 -5.77
CA ASP A 88 12.73 -4.87 -5.97
C ASP A 88 13.58 -4.84 -4.69
N GLY A 89 13.02 -5.27 -3.56
CA GLY A 89 13.71 -5.35 -2.26
C GLY A 89 13.76 -4.05 -1.46
N ILE A 90 13.17 -2.94 -1.94
CA ILE A 90 13.12 -1.66 -1.23
C ILE A 90 11.76 -1.46 -0.61
N GLN A 91 11.71 -1.12 0.67
CA GLN A 91 10.48 -0.76 1.35
C GLN A 91 9.95 0.59 0.89
N LEU A 92 8.64 0.66 0.59
CA LEU A 92 7.89 1.88 0.34
C LEU A 92 6.90 2.14 1.48
N TYR A 93 6.68 3.42 1.82
CA TYR A 93 5.80 3.80 2.91
C TYR A 93 4.39 4.16 2.44
N GLN A 94 4.22 5.17 1.63
CA GLN A 94 2.93 5.55 1.07
C GLN A 94 2.82 5.04 -0.36
N VAL A 95 1.97 4.04 -0.57
CA VAL A 95 1.83 3.37 -1.88
C VAL A 95 0.55 3.75 -2.61
N ASN A 96 -0.02 4.91 -2.26
CA ASN A 96 -1.31 5.37 -2.77
C ASN A 96 -1.22 6.77 -3.35
N HIS A 97 -1.88 6.99 -4.49
CA HIS A 97 -2.15 8.29 -5.10
C HIS A 97 -3.60 8.70 -4.85
N LEU A 98 -3.85 10.02 -4.78
CA LEU A 98 -5.17 10.64 -4.62
C LEU A 98 -6.00 9.98 -3.49
N GLY A 99 -5.43 9.91 -2.28
CA GLY A 99 -6.12 9.31 -1.14
C GLY A 99 -6.46 7.82 -1.30
N GLY A 100 -5.78 7.13 -2.22
CA GLY A 100 -5.98 5.71 -2.47
C GLY A 100 -6.80 5.38 -3.72
N LEU A 101 -7.12 6.34 -4.58
CA LEU A 101 -7.82 6.05 -5.83
C LEU A 101 -6.99 5.21 -6.80
N PHE A 102 -5.66 5.41 -6.79
CA PHE A 102 -4.68 4.63 -7.56
C PHE A 102 -3.55 4.18 -6.64
N SER A 103 -2.94 3.02 -6.95
CA SER A 103 -1.70 2.61 -6.29
C SER A 103 -0.46 3.22 -6.94
N ALA A 104 0.62 3.31 -6.18
CA ALA A 104 1.94 3.75 -6.66
C ALA A 104 2.60 2.72 -7.60
N PHE A 105 2.06 1.51 -7.69
CA PHE A 105 2.61 0.43 -8.50
C PHE A 105 2.11 0.52 -9.94
N ASN A 106 2.99 0.91 -10.85
CA ASN A 106 2.70 0.98 -12.27
C ASN A 106 2.66 -0.43 -12.89
N ALA A 107 1.46 -0.93 -13.22
CA ALA A 107 1.26 -2.27 -13.77
C ALA A 107 2.03 -2.57 -15.06
N GLU A 108 2.40 -1.55 -15.86
CA GLU A 108 3.18 -1.73 -17.08
C GLU A 108 4.69 -1.95 -16.82
N ALA A 109 5.21 -1.45 -15.69
CA ALA A 109 6.58 -1.67 -15.25
C ALA A 109 6.80 -3.04 -14.58
N LEU A 110 5.72 -3.71 -14.16
CA LEU A 110 5.80 -4.90 -13.32
C LEU A 110 5.97 -6.19 -14.11
N LYS A 111 6.71 -7.12 -13.49
CA LYS A 111 6.84 -8.53 -13.88
C LYS A 111 5.78 -9.37 -13.15
N ASP A 112 5.85 -9.39 -11.84
CA ASP A 112 4.92 -10.09 -10.94
C ASP A 112 4.91 -9.47 -9.53
N VAL A 113 4.00 -9.98 -8.68
CA VAL A 113 3.87 -9.58 -7.28
C VAL A 113 3.70 -10.83 -6.44
N ASP A 114 4.55 -11.02 -5.45
CA ASP A 114 4.39 -12.04 -4.42
C ASP A 114 3.64 -11.44 -3.23
N PHE A 115 2.49 -12.00 -2.93
CA PHE A 115 1.63 -11.56 -1.84
C PHE A 115 1.50 -12.64 -0.76
N TYR A 116 1.82 -12.30 0.47
CA TYR A 116 1.74 -13.18 1.63
C TYR A 116 0.75 -12.59 2.64
N LYS A 117 -0.35 -13.30 2.92
CA LYS A 117 -1.38 -12.87 3.90
C LYS A 117 -1.08 -13.31 5.34
N SER A 118 -0.15 -14.23 5.54
CA SER A 118 0.27 -14.71 6.86
C SER A 118 1.50 -15.60 6.73
N ALA A 119 2.12 -15.92 7.87
CA ALA A 119 3.24 -16.85 7.95
C ALA A 119 4.26 -16.67 6.82
N PHE A 120 4.51 -15.39 6.47
CA PHE A 120 5.48 -15.07 5.45
C PHE A 120 6.88 -15.52 5.88
N PRO A 121 7.74 -15.92 4.93
CA PRO A 121 9.08 -16.44 5.18
C PRO A 121 9.92 -15.56 6.11
N ALA A 122 10.88 -16.15 6.85
CA ALA A 122 11.68 -15.45 7.85
C ALA A 122 12.55 -14.33 7.28
N ARG A 123 12.81 -14.33 5.97
CA ARG A 123 13.50 -13.24 5.25
C ARG A 123 12.74 -11.92 5.28
N TYR A 124 11.42 -11.92 5.49
CA TYR A 124 10.65 -10.70 5.64
C TYR A 124 10.42 -10.36 7.11
N GLY A 125 10.45 -9.09 7.47
CA GLY A 125 10.24 -8.61 8.84
C GLY A 125 9.67 -7.19 8.91
N GLY A 126 9.53 -6.67 10.13
CA GLY A 126 9.15 -5.27 10.38
C GLY A 126 7.68 -4.94 10.18
N ARG A 127 6.80 -5.92 9.90
CA ARG A 127 5.35 -5.73 9.75
C ARG A 127 4.56 -6.92 10.31
N LEU A 128 3.27 -6.70 10.65
CA LEU A 128 2.45 -7.67 11.39
C LEU A 128 1.44 -8.44 10.54
N SER A 129 1.09 -7.97 9.33
CA SER A 129 -0.11 -8.42 8.65
C SER A 129 0.16 -9.12 7.32
N SER A 130 0.81 -8.46 6.40
CA SER A 130 1.09 -9.02 5.07
C SER A 130 2.38 -8.49 4.46
N VAL A 131 2.82 -9.14 3.39
CA VAL A 131 3.92 -8.68 2.54
C VAL A 131 3.43 -8.61 1.10
N VAL A 132 3.66 -7.49 0.44
CA VAL A 132 3.46 -7.25 -0.99
C VAL A 132 4.83 -6.96 -1.58
N ASP A 133 5.44 -7.97 -2.19
CA ASP A 133 6.76 -7.88 -2.81
C ASP A 133 6.60 -7.77 -4.32
N VAL A 134 6.88 -6.58 -4.83
CA VAL A 134 6.66 -6.21 -6.23
C VAL A 134 7.97 -6.29 -6.99
N HIS A 135 7.99 -7.08 -8.05
CA HIS A 135 9.14 -7.22 -8.93
C HIS A 135 8.92 -6.45 -10.22
N THR A 136 9.87 -5.60 -10.58
CA THR A 136 9.85 -4.87 -11.86
C THR A 136 10.49 -5.71 -12.96
N LYS A 137 10.17 -5.38 -14.22
CA LYS A 137 10.77 -6.05 -15.39
C LYS A 137 12.26 -5.75 -15.48
N ASP A 138 13.03 -6.75 -15.84
CA ASP A 138 14.48 -6.64 -16.05
C ASP A 138 14.84 -6.00 -17.41
N GLY A 139 13.86 -5.83 -18.33
CA GLY A 139 14.06 -5.39 -19.71
C GLY A 139 14.46 -6.55 -20.64
N ASN A 140 14.26 -6.35 -21.93
CA ASN A 140 14.62 -7.33 -22.94
C ASN A 140 16.09 -7.14 -23.38
N MET A 141 16.89 -8.22 -23.36
CA MET A 141 18.30 -8.16 -23.75
C MET A 141 18.54 -8.30 -25.24
N LYS A 142 17.52 -8.67 -26.04
CA LYS A 142 17.67 -8.99 -27.46
C LYS A 142 17.03 -7.94 -28.37
N GLU A 143 15.83 -7.44 -28.00
CA GLU A 143 15.00 -6.60 -28.84
C GLU A 143 14.40 -5.43 -28.03
N TYR A 144 14.08 -4.35 -28.74
CA TYR A 144 13.37 -3.21 -28.16
C TYR A 144 11.88 -3.45 -28.18
N HIS A 145 11.23 -3.21 -27.06
CA HIS A 145 9.78 -3.24 -26.90
C HIS A 145 9.28 -1.96 -26.26
N GLY A 146 8.08 -1.55 -26.63
CA GLY A 146 7.46 -0.39 -26.06
C GLY A 146 5.94 -0.56 -25.96
N SER A 147 5.36 0.06 -24.96
CA SER A 147 3.91 0.20 -24.83
C SER A 147 3.53 1.60 -24.40
N ALA A 148 2.44 2.10 -24.95
CA ALA A 148 1.85 3.37 -24.56
C ALA A 148 0.38 3.10 -24.20
N MET A 149 -0.07 3.64 -23.07
CA MET A 149 -1.45 3.62 -22.62
C MET A 149 -1.94 5.06 -22.45
N LEU A 150 -3.13 5.32 -22.94
CA LEU A 150 -3.84 6.57 -22.74
C LEU A 150 -5.19 6.26 -22.11
N GLY A 151 -5.34 6.59 -20.85
CA GLY A 151 -6.60 6.48 -20.08
C GLY A 151 -7.29 7.83 -19.96
N LEU A 152 -8.47 7.84 -19.33
CA LEU A 152 -9.24 9.07 -19.11
C LEU A 152 -8.51 10.05 -18.18
N THR A 153 -7.86 9.56 -17.14
CA THR A 153 -7.27 10.39 -16.06
C THR A 153 -5.73 10.36 -16.05
N SER A 154 -5.13 9.39 -16.71
CA SER A 154 -3.67 9.18 -16.70
C SER A 154 -3.16 8.56 -18.00
N GLY A 155 -1.86 8.65 -18.22
CA GLY A 155 -1.16 7.96 -19.29
C GLY A 155 0.13 7.32 -18.81
N ASN A 156 0.53 6.29 -19.53
CA ASN A 156 1.68 5.48 -19.22
C ASN A 156 2.47 5.19 -20.50
N LEU A 157 3.79 5.31 -20.37
CA LEU A 157 4.76 4.93 -21.39
C LEU A 157 5.72 3.92 -20.78
N ASN A 158 5.94 2.82 -21.44
CA ASN A 158 6.97 1.84 -21.05
C ASN A 158 7.84 1.56 -22.26
N PHE A 159 9.15 1.56 -22.06
CA PHE A 159 10.14 1.25 -23.07
C PHE A 159 11.23 0.37 -22.48
N GLU A 160 11.57 -0.73 -23.13
CA GLU A 160 12.57 -1.68 -22.70
C GLU A 160 13.39 -2.20 -23.88
N GLY A 161 14.64 -2.59 -23.62
CA GLY A 161 15.49 -3.13 -24.66
C GLY A 161 16.95 -3.30 -24.23
N PRO A 162 17.82 -3.76 -25.15
CA PRO A 162 19.23 -3.92 -24.89
C PRO A 162 19.98 -2.57 -24.92
N ILE A 163 20.82 -2.30 -23.91
CA ILE A 163 21.91 -1.30 -24.00
C ILE A 163 23.13 -1.97 -24.67
N ILE A 164 23.44 -3.19 -24.21
CA ILE A 164 24.43 -4.07 -24.83
C ILE A 164 23.73 -5.39 -25.06
N LYS A 165 23.59 -5.77 -26.33
CA LYS A 165 22.88 -7.02 -26.72
C LYS A 165 23.43 -8.21 -25.94
N ASP A 166 22.50 -9.05 -25.42
CA ASP A 166 22.74 -10.26 -24.63
C ASP A 166 23.52 -10.02 -23.29
N ARG A 167 23.77 -8.77 -22.91
CA ARG A 167 24.52 -8.43 -21.68
C ARG A 167 23.83 -7.41 -20.79
N THR A 168 23.31 -6.34 -21.37
CA THR A 168 22.77 -5.24 -20.58
C THR A 168 21.42 -4.84 -21.14
N SER A 169 20.40 -4.91 -20.31
CA SER A 169 19.05 -4.45 -20.63
C SER A 169 18.64 -3.29 -19.75
N PHE A 170 17.67 -2.54 -20.23
CA PHE A 170 16.97 -1.54 -19.42
C PHE A 170 15.46 -1.67 -19.56
N ASN A 171 14.75 -1.21 -18.52
CA ASN A 171 13.32 -0.93 -18.54
C ASN A 171 13.09 0.46 -17.99
N ALA A 172 12.33 1.28 -18.72
CA ALA A 172 11.95 2.63 -18.32
C ALA A 172 10.43 2.76 -18.45
N SER A 173 9.77 3.14 -17.35
CA SER A 173 8.33 3.35 -17.34
C SER A 173 7.99 4.68 -16.71
N PHE A 174 7.16 5.47 -17.39
CA PHE A 174 6.70 6.78 -16.94
C PHE A 174 5.18 6.81 -16.94
N ARG A 175 4.59 7.25 -15.81
CA ARG A 175 3.15 7.42 -15.65
C ARG A 175 2.85 8.79 -15.07
N ARG A 176 1.84 9.48 -15.62
CA ARG A 176 1.36 10.75 -15.10
C ARG A 176 -0.15 10.86 -15.22
N SER A 177 -0.79 11.39 -14.18
CA SER A 177 -2.19 11.83 -14.27
C SER A 177 -2.26 13.25 -14.83
N TRP A 178 -3.36 13.56 -15.52
CA TRP A 178 -3.67 14.91 -16.07
C TRP A 178 -4.97 15.47 -15.51
N LEU A 179 -5.32 15.10 -14.28
CA LEU A 179 -6.52 15.63 -13.60
C LEU A 179 -6.45 17.16 -13.44
N ASP A 180 -5.24 17.72 -13.27
CA ASP A 180 -4.96 19.16 -13.29
C ASP A 180 -5.34 19.84 -14.61
N ALA A 181 -5.08 19.19 -15.74
CA ALA A 181 -5.45 19.69 -17.05
C ALA A 181 -6.94 19.50 -17.36
N LEU A 182 -7.53 18.37 -16.95
CA LEU A 182 -8.97 18.09 -17.15
C LEU A 182 -9.86 19.01 -16.34
N SER A 183 -9.47 19.34 -15.10
CA SER A 183 -10.25 20.23 -14.23
C SER A 183 -10.14 21.73 -14.61
N ALA A 184 -9.07 22.14 -15.29
CA ALA A 184 -8.79 23.55 -15.57
C ALA A 184 -9.89 24.27 -16.37
N PRO A 185 -10.48 23.72 -17.46
CA PRO A 185 -11.55 24.41 -18.20
C PRO A 185 -12.83 24.57 -17.36
N GLY A 186 -13.23 23.54 -16.62
CA GLY A 186 -14.39 23.58 -15.72
C GLY A 186 -14.23 24.64 -14.63
N LEU A 187 -13.06 24.69 -14.00
CA LEU A 187 -12.73 25.70 -12.99
C LEU A 187 -12.70 27.10 -13.59
N ALA A 188 -12.22 27.28 -14.81
CA ALA A 188 -12.21 28.58 -15.47
C ALA A 188 -13.65 29.09 -15.71
N ILE A 189 -14.56 28.22 -16.16
CA ILE A 189 -15.99 28.57 -16.35
C ILE A 189 -16.63 28.87 -14.99
N TYR A 190 -16.43 28.01 -13.99
CA TYR A 190 -16.95 28.22 -12.63
C TYR A 190 -16.50 29.57 -12.07
N ASN A 191 -15.20 29.85 -12.11
CA ASN A 191 -14.63 31.11 -11.61
C ASN A 191 -15.13 32.34 -12.36
N LYS A 192 -15.43 32.24 -13.66
CA LYS A 192 -16.03 33.33 -14.43
C LYS A 192 -17.43 33.70 -13.91
N ILE A 193 -18.18 32.69 -13.48
CA ILE A 193 -19.52 32.88 -12.88
C ILE A 193 -19.40 33.46 -11.46
N GLN A 194 -18.56 32.87 -10.63
CA GLN A 194 -18.41 33.25 -9.22
C GLN A 194 -17.71 34.60 -9.00
N LYS A 195 -16.93 35.06 -9.99
CA LYS A 195 -16.30 36.39 -9.94
C LYS A 195 -17.30 37.51 -9.69
N LYS A 196 -18.54 37.39 -10.19
CA LYS A 196 -19.62 38.36 -9.95
C LYS A 196 -20.09 38.40 -8.50
N LYS A 197 -19.80 37.34 -7.72
CA LYS A 197 -20.11 37.23 -6.29
C LYS A 197 -18.92 37.54 -5.42
N GLY A 198 -17.77 37.91 -5.99
CA GLY A 198 -16.52 38.12 -5.26
C GLY A 198 -15.82 36.84 -4.83
N GLU A 199 -16.06 35.74 -5.51
CA GLU A 199 -15.49 34.43 -5.16
C GLU A 199 -14.60 33.90 -6.26
N LYS A 200 -13.54 33.20 -5.86
CA LYS A 200 -12.65 32.44 -6.75
C LYS A 200 -12.23 31.15 -6.08
N PHE A 201 -12.26 30.04 -6.83
CA PHE A 201 -11.86 28.72 -6.38
C PHE A 201 -10.71 28.17 -7.21
N SER A 202 -9.80 27.45 -6.57
CA SER A 202 -8.65 26.78 -7.19
C SER A 202 -8.54 25.35 -6.72
N ALA A 203 -8.42 24.39 -7.65
CA ALA A 203 -8.12 23.01 -7.35
C ALA A 203 -7.23 22.43 -8.47
N ARG A 204 -6.10 21.85 -8.10
CA ARG A 204 -5.18 21.17 -9.02
C ARG A 204 -4.62 19.93 -8.35
N TYR A 205 -4.71 18.82 -9.03
CA TYR A 205 -4.10 17.57 -8.57
C TYR A 205 -3.43 16.86 -9.75
N ALA A 206 -2.25 16.33 -9.50
CA ALA A 206 -1.56 15.43 -10.39
C ALA A 206 -0.64 14.50 -9.61
N PHE A 207 -0.43 13.29 -10.13
CA PHE A 207 0.64 12.40 -9.68
C PHE A 207 1.56 12.03 -10.85
N THR A 208 2.78 11.64 -10.52
CA THR A 208 3.80 11.21 -11.48
C THR A 208 4.60 10.07 -10.89
N ASP A 209 4.79 8.99 -11.68
CA ASP A 209 5.68 7.89 -11.36
C ASP A 209 6.71 7.68 -12.46
N LEU A 210 7.92 7.35 -12.05
CA LEU A 210 9.02 6.94 -12.89
C LEU A 210 9.66 5.69 -12.33
N ASN A 211 9.74 4.64 -13.12
CA ASN A 211 10.48 3.44 -12.81
C ASN A 211 11.59 3.26 -13.86
N LEU A 212 12.82 3.09 -13.38
CA LEU A 212 13.97 2.82 -14.23
C LEU A 212 14.73 1.62 -13.66
N LYS A 213 15.01 0.63 -14.48
CA LYS A 213 15.83 -0.51 -14.10
C LYS A 213 16.87 -0.79 -15.18
N VAL A 214 18.09 -1.01 -14.78
CA VAL A 214 19.17 -1.50 -15.64
C VAL A 214 19.68 -2.79 -15.05
N ASN A 215 19.78 -3.81 -15.87
CA ASN A 215 20.25 -5.13 -15.51
C ASN A 215 21.46 -5.47 -16.37
N HIS A 216 22.54 -5.97 -15.76
CA HIS A 216 23.79 -6.27 -16.43
C HIS A 216 24.32 -7.66 -16.05
N HIS A 217 24.48 -8.52 -17.03
CA HIS A 217 25.17 -9.80 -16.90
C HIS A 217 26.68 -9.57 -17.01
N ILE A 218 27.38 -9.65 -15.89
CA ILE A 218 28.84 -9.51 -15.84
C ILE A 218 29.48 -10.75 -16.48
N ASN A 219 28.99 -11.92 -16.10
CA ASN A 219 29.32 -13.24 -16.66
C ASN A 219 28.21 -14.26 -16.30
N ASP A 220 28.36 -15.53 -16.67
CA ASP A 220 27.39 -16.60 -16.44
C ASP A 220 27.05 -16.85 -14.96
N ARG A 221 27.87 -16.37 -14.02
CA ARG A 221 27.70 -16.54 -12.56
C ARG A 221 27.36 -15.24 -11.84
N SER A 222 27.47 -14.11 -12.51
CA SER A 222 27.41 -12.80 -11.87
C SER A 222 26.53 -11.83 -12.63
N GLN A 223 25.57 -11.28 -11.93
CA GLN A 223 24.61 -10.31 -12.43
C GLN A 223 24.50 -9.13 -11.47
N ALA A 224 24.40 -7.94 -12.00
CA ALA A 224 24.15 -6.73 -11.22
C ALA A 224 22.96 -5.97 -11.78
N TYR A 225 22.23 -5.27 -10.91
CA TYR A 225 21.17 -4.39 -11.33
C TYR A 225 21.18 -3.07 -10.55
N VAL A 226 20.59 -2.06 -11.16
CA VAL A 226 20.24 -0.80 -10.49
C VAL A 226 18.79 -0.52 -10.80
N ASN A 227 18.02 -0.24 -9.75
CA ASN A 227 16.60 0.11 -9.86
C ASN A 227 16.37 1.47 -9.21
N PHE A 228 15.59 2.33 -9.87
CA PHE A 228 15.17 3.62 -9.39
C PHE A 228 13.65 3.76 -9.52
N TYR A 229 13.01 4.17 -8.43
CA TYR A 229 11.60 4.54 -8.40
C TYR A 229 11.43 5.96 -7.86
N PHE A 230 10.62 6.73 -8.52
CA PHE A 230 10.13 8.03 -8.08
C PHE A 230 8.62 8.07 -8.25
N GLY A 231 7.90 8.37 -7.16
CA GLY A 231 6.45 8.57 -7.17
C GLY A 231 6.12 9.81 -6.36
N GLN A 232 5.42 10.77 -6.94
CA GLN A 232 5.05 12.02 -6.26
C GLN A 232 3.65 12.48 -6.65
N ASP A 233 2.92 12.90 -5.63
CA ASP A 233 1.64 13.59 -5.73
C ASP A 233 1.78 15.07 -5.43
N PHE A 234 0.96 15.86 -6.10
CA PHE A 234 0.83 17.28 -5.90
C PHE A 234 -0.65 17.66 -5.84
N LEU A 235 -1.07 18.25 -4.73
CA LEU A 235 -2.40 18.82 -4.54
C LEU A 235 -2.26 20.30 -4.19
N LYS A 236 -3.02 21.15 -4.86
CA LYS A 236 -3.20 22.55 -4.49
C LYS A 236 -4.68 22.89 -4.58
N GLY A 237 -5.23 23.48 -3.54
CA GLY A 237 -6.63 23.89 -3.50
C GLY A 237 -6.85 25.08 -2.60
N GLY A 238 -7.96 25.78 -2.77
CA GLY A 238 -8.35 26.88 -1.92
C GLY A 238 -9.35 27.81 -2.57
N SER A 239 -9.80 28.77 -1.80
CA SER A 239 -10.75 29.79 -2.19
C SER A 239 -10.24 31.18 -1.85
N SER A 240 -10.77 32.17 -2.53
CA SER A 240 -10.64 33.56 -2.13
C SER A 240 -11.97 34.27 -2.29
N GLU A 241 -12.29 35.11 -1.33
CA GLU A 241 -13.41 36.03 -1.32
C GLU A 241 -12.88 37.45 -1.37
N PHE A 242 -13.51 38.34 -2.12
CA PHE A 242 -13.09 39.72 -2.27
C PHE A 242 -14.28 40.63 -2.52
N SER A 243 -14.14 41.90 -2.15
CA SER A 243 -15.18 42.92 -2.37
C SER A 243 -15.45 43.13 -3.86
N VAL A 244 -16.74 43.33 -4.21
CA VAL A 244 -17.20 43.63 -5.58
C VAL A 244 -18.10 44.86 -5.52
N GLY A 245 -17.70 45.95 -6.21
CA GLY A 245 -18.45 47.21 -6.31
C GLY A 245 -17.57 48.44 -6.02
N ASP A 246 -17.98 49.60 -6.53
CA ASP A 246 -17.15 50.82 -6.53
C ASP A 246 -17.15 51.58 -5.18
N ASN A 247 -18.06 51.32 -4.26
CA ASN A 247 -18.19 52.03 -2.97
C ASN A 247 -18.18 51.11 -1.74
N ILE A 248 -17.54 49.95 -1.86
CA ILE A 248 -17.44 48.97 -0.78
C ILE A 248 -16.01 49.00 -0.24
N THR A 249 -15.84 48.98 1.08
CA THR A 249 -14.52 48.86 1.71
C THR A 249 -13.81 47.63 1.13
N PRO A 250 -12.60 47.79 0.58
CA PRO A 250 -11.87 46.67 0.02
C PRO A 250 -11.64 45.59 1.08
N PHE A 251 -12.00 44.35 0.76
CA PHE A 251 -11.58 43.20 1.56
C PHE A 251 -11.14 42.06 0.66
N GLU A 252 -10.24 41.25 1.14
CA GLU A 252 -9.86 40.01 0.51
C GLU A 252 -9.53 38.95 1.56
N ASN A 253 -10.18 37.80 1.47
CA ASN A 253 -9.88 36.63 2.28
C ASN A 253 -9.42 35.50 1.35
N LYS A 254 -8.24 34.91 1.64
CA LYS A 254 -7.65 33.82 0.89
C LYS A 254 -7.30 32.67 1.81
N ASP A 255 -7.81 31.49 1.48
CA ASP A 255 -7.43 30.23 2.11
C ASP A 255 -6.91 29.26 1.07
N PHE A 256 -5.62 28.92 1.14
CA PHE A 256 -4.97 28.02 0.23
C PHE A 256 -4.24 26.88 0.95
N GLY A 257 -4.42 25.66 0.42
CA GLY A 257 -3.65 24.50 0.81
C GLY A 257 -2.79 23.99 -0.36
N LYS A 258 -1.57 23.60 -0.03
CA LYS A 258 -0.66 22.92 -0.96
C LYS A 258 -0.07 21.71 -0.27
N MET A 259 -0.24 20.55 -0.89
CA MET A 259 0.29 19.31 -0.37
C MET A 259 1.15 18.60 -1.41
N ARG A 260 2.26 18.05 -0.96
CA ARG A 260 3.13 17.16 -1.75
C ARG A 260 3.50 15.95 -0.91
N TRP A 261 3.38 14.77 -1.47
CA TRP A 261 3.82 13.53 -0.83
C TRP A 261 4.32 12.54 -1.85
N GLY A 262 5.10 11.57 -1.40
CA GLY A 262 5.59 10.52 -2.29
C GLY A 262 6.85 9.85 -1.79
N ASN A 263 7.37 8.96 -2.64
CA ASN A 263 8.56 8.16 -2.35
C ASN A 263 9.62 8.34 -3.43
N ILE A 264 10.88 8.25 -3.02
CA ILE A 264 12.03 8.00 -3.88
C ILE A 264 12.67 6.72 -3.38
N ALA A 265 12.94 5.78 -4.26
CA ALA A 265 13.62 4.54 -3.91
C ALA A 265 14.73 4.24 -4.92
N LEU A 266 15.90 3.83 -4.43
CA LEU A 266 17.05 3.45 -5.22
C LEU A 266 17.63 2.16 -4.66
N SER A 267 17.81 1.14 -5.49
CA SER A 267 18.59 -0.05 -5.11
C SER A 267 19.65 -0.40 -6.12
N SER A 268 20.72 -0.99 -5.62
CA SER A 268 21.75 -1.65 -6.42
C SER A 268 21.96 -3.04 -5.85
N GLY A 269 21.76 -4.05 -6.66
CA GLY A 269 21.89 -5.44 -6.28
C GLY A 269 22.98 -6.14 -7.09
N TRP A 270 23.68 -7.04 -6.43
CA TRP A 270 24.64 -7.94 -7.04
C TRP A 270 24.32 -9.37 -6.63
N SER A 271 24.12 -10.23 -7.63
CA SER A 271 23.83 -11.64 -7.45
C SER A 271 25.00 -12.48 -7.97
N TYR A 272 25.36 -13.52 -7.23
CA TYR A 272 26.48 -14.39 -7.57
C TYR A 272 26.15 -15.86 -7.32
N VAL A 273 26.43 -16.71 -8.32
CA VAL A 273 26.34 -18.17 -8.23
C VAL A 273 27.71 -18.72 -7.79
N PHE A 274 27.85 -19.05 -6.52
CA PHE A 274 29.08 -19.59 -5.96
C PHE A 274 29.39 -20.98 -6.53
N ASN A 275 28.38 -21.84 -6.57
CA ASN A 275 28.44 -23.18 -7.15
C ASN A 275 27.01 -23.67 -7.41
N ASN A 276 26.85 -24.91 -7.88
CA ASN A 276 25.56 -25.49 -8.22
C ASN A 276 24.58 -25.65 -7.02
N LYS A 277 25.03 -25.37 -5.80
CA LYS A 277 24.24 -25.50 -4.57
C LYS A 277 24.06 -24.19 -3.82
N MET A 278 24.80 -23.17 -4.18
CA MET A 278 24.81 -21.92 -3.43
C MET A 278 24.76 -20.70 -4.35
N PHE A 279 23.79 -19.85 -4.06
CA PHE A 279 23.55 -18.57 -4.70
C PHE A 279 23.42 -17.49 -3.63
N GLY A 280 23.82 -16.27 -3.93
CA GLY A 280 23.69 -15.16 -3.00
C GLY A 280 23.41 -13.86 -3.70
N THR A 281 22.70 -12.96 -3.03
CA THR A 281 22.39 -11.59 -3.49
C THR A 281 22.67 -10.61 -2.38
N VAL A 282 23.42 -9.57 -2.70
CA VAL A 282 23.60 -8.40 -1.82
C VAL A 282 22.95 -7.21 -2.47
N THR A 283 22.10 -6.50 -1.72
CA THR A 283 21.38 -5.32 -2.19
C THR A 283 21.66 -4.14 -1.26
N LEU A 284 22.06 -3.03 -1.85
CA LEU A 284 22.09 -1.72 -1.21
C LEU A 284 20.79 -1.00 -1.55
N ALA A 285 20.12 -0.44 -0.56
CA ALA A 285 18.83 0.19 -0.72
C ALA A 285 18.81 1.58 -0.07
N TYR A 286 18.16 2.52 -0.74
CA TYR A 286 17.80 3.82 -0.20
C TYR A 286 16.33 4.07 -0.46
N SER A 287 15.58 4.44 0.59
CA SER A 287 14.19 4.85 0.49
C SER A 287 13.99 6.20 1.17
N HIS A 288 13.27 7.08 0.52
CA HIS A 288 12.88 8.38 1.07
C HIS A 288 11.39 8.56 0.88
N TYR A 289 10.68 8.75 1.98
CA TYR A 289 9.28 9.17 2.01
C TYR A 289 9.17 10.57 2.61
N GLN A 290 8.36 11.41 2.01
CA GLN A 290 8.02 12.71 2.56
C GLN A 290 6.57 13.07 2.27
N SER A 291 5.90 13.63 3.29
CA SER A 291 4.65 14.38 3.16
C SER A 291 4.86 15.80 3.68
N LYS A 292 4.44 16.78 2.90
CA LYS A 292 4.50 18.20 3.24
C LYS A 292 3.18 18.88 2.92
N LEU A 293 2.53 19.41 3.95
CA LEU A 293 1.34 20.23 3.84
C LEU A 293 1.70 21.67 4.18
N LYS A 294 1.28 22.60 3.36
CA LYS A 294 1.37 24.05 3.59
C LYS A 294 -0.03 24.63 3.48
N GLN A 295 -0.48 25.30 4.53
CA GLN A 295 -1.74 26.03 4.56
C GLN A 295 -1.44 27.52 4.73
N GLU A 296 -2.16 28.35 4.01
CA GLU A 296 -1.96 29.79 3.97
C GLU A 296 -3.33 30.46 4.04
N THR A 297 -3.54 31.25 5.09
CA THR A 297 -4.71 32.10 5.25
C THR A 297 -4.24 33.56 5.25
N SER A 298 -4.80 34.37 4.37
CA SER A 298 -4.53 35.82 4.34
C SER A 298 -5.84 36.58 4.29
N GLN A 299 -5.97 37.56 5.17
CA GLN A 299 -7.14 38.42 5.31
C GLN A 299 -6.67 39.88 5.22
N TYR A 300 -7.30 40.66 4.39
CA TYR A 300 -7.06 42.09 4.23
C TYR A 300 -8.39 42.83 4.28
N TYR A 301 -8.43 43.90 5.02
CA TYR A 301 -9.58 44.77 5.14
C TYR A 301 -9.09 46.24 5.09
N GLY A 302 -9.75 47.07 4.24
CA GLY A 302 -9.33 48.45 4.00
C GLY A 302 -8.20 48.55 2.98
N THR A 303 -7.74 49.79 2.75
CA THR A 303 -6.62 50.12 1.87
C THR A 303 -5.38 50.36 2.71
N GLU A 304 -4.21 49.82 2.30
CA GLU A 304 -2.94 50.08 3.02
C GLU A 304 -2.65 51.57 3.13
N GLY A 305 -2.46 52.01 4.36
CA GLY A 305 -2.29 53.43 4.71
C GLY A 305 -3.53 54.09 5.34
N ASP A 306 -4.70 53.49 5.27
CA ASP A 306 -5.92 53.97 5.91
C ASP A 306 -5.92 53.61 7.40
N LYS A 307 -6.64 54.41 8.22
CA LYS A 307 -6.74 54.19 9.68
C LYS A 307 -7.41 52.86 10.04
N ASP A 308 -8.29 52.39 9.18
CA ASP A 308 -9.07 51.16 9.38
C ASP A 308 -8.45 49.96 8.64
N TYR A 309 -7.20 50.09 8.12
CA TYR A 309 -6.52 48.99 7.50
C TYR A 309 -6.15 47.92 8.51
N SER A 310 -6.53 46.70 8.22
CA SER A 310 -6.08 45.52 8.95
C SER A 310 -5.63 44.40 7.99
N SER A 311 -4.54 43.76 8.36
CA SER A 311 -4.04 42.59 7.62
C SER A 311 -3.67 41.48 8.58
N ARG A 312 -4.06 40.26 8.25
CA ARG A 312 -3.68 39.05 8.97
C ARG A 312 -3.20 38.00 7.97
N PHE A 313 -2.02 37.50 8.24
CA PHE A 313 -1.45 36.41 7.47
C PHE A 313 -1.03 35.28 8.40
N ILE A 314 -1.45 34.03 8.07
CA ILE A 314 -1.07 32.84 8.79
C ILE A 314 -0.59 31.82 7.74
N GLU A 315 0.63 31.32 7.90
CA GLU A 315 1.17 30.23 7.11
C GLU A 315 1.58 29.09 8.05
N THR A 316 0.93 27.95 7.92
CA THR A 316 1.29 26.75 8.64
C THR A 316 1.89 25.72 7.68
N SER A 317 3.07 25.24 7.98
CA SER A 317 3.76 24.19 7.20
C SER A 317 4.02 22.99 8.09
N THR A 318 3.44 21.84 7.75
CA THR A 318 3.72 20.57 8.41
C THR A 318 4.51 19.66 7.51
N ARG A 319 5.40 18.86 8.08
CA ARG A 319 6.21 17.89 7.38
C ARG A 319 6.37 16.62 8.20
N ASN A 320 6.15 15.48 7.55
CA ASN A 320 6.47 14.15 8.04
C ASN A 320 7.38 13.46 7.03
N GLY A 321 8.37 12.68 7.46
CA GLY A 321 9.29 12.01 6.54
C GLY A 321 10.15 10.94 7.18
N ILE A 322 10.58 10.00 6.32
CA ILE A 322 11.47 8.89 6.66
C ILE A 322 12.53 8.79 5.59
N ASN A 323 13.79 8.58 6.00
CA ASN A 323 14.90 8.20 5.13
C ASN A 323 15.47 6.90 5.66
N ASP A 324 15.56 5.89 4.80
CA ASP A 324 16.13 4.59 5.11
C ASP A 324 17.34 4.32 4.23
N PHE A 325 18.40 3.81 4.85
CA PHE A 325 19.57 3.27 4.18
C PHE A 325 19.70 1.81 4.58
N GLY A 326 19.64 0.91 3.61
CA GLY A 326 19.59 -0.53 3.83
C GLY A 326 20.71 -1.29 3.16
N VAL A 327 21.13 -2.37 3.82
CA VAL A 327 21.98 -3.41 3.26
C VAL A 327 21.31 -4.74 3.52
N HIS A 328 21.02 -5.49 2.46
CA HIS A 328 20.40 -6.80 2.54
C HIS A 328 21.33 -7.83 1.91
N ALA A 329 21.66 -8.89 2.63
CA ALA A 329 22.44 -10.00 2.13
C ALA A 329 21.64 -11.29 2.29
N ASN A 330 21.28 -11.93 1.19
CA ASN A 330 20.44 -13.12 1.14
C ASN A 330 21.22 -14.24 0.45
N PHE A 331 21.20 -15.43 1.02
CA PHE A 331 21.85 -16.61 0.49
C PHE A 331 20.86 -17.77 0.41
N ASP A 332 20.87 -18.45 -0.72
CA ASP A 332 20.15 -19.70 -0.98
C ASP A 332 21.16 -20.84 -1.03
N TYR A 333 20.98 -21.87 -0.20
CA TYR A 333 21.83 -23.05 -0.14
C TYR A 333 21.01 -24.32 -0.25
N ILE A 334 21.26 -25.10 -1.29
CA ILE A 334 20.56 -26.35 -1.60
C ILE A 334 21.55 -27.52 -1.46
N PRO A 335 21.85 -27.96 -0.21
CA PRO A 335 22.80 -29.05 0.02
C PRO A 335 22.34 -30.37 -0.59
N THR A 336 21.03 -30.64 -0.54
CA THR A 336 20.36 -31.84 -1.05
C THR A 336 19.01 -31.46 -1.66
N LEU A 337 18.37 -32.40 -2.34
CA LEU A 337 16.99 -32.18 -2.85
C LEU A 337 15.94 -32.06 -1.73
N ALA A 338 16.28 -32.48 -0.51
CA ALA A 338 15.39 -32.41 0.63
C ALA A 338 15.42 -31.07 1.37
N HIS A 339 16.51 -30.31 1.25
CA HIS A 339 16.74 -29.08 1.99
C HIS A 339 17.00 -27.90 1.06
N HIS A 340 16.22 -26.82 1.22
CA HIS A 340 16.48 -25.54 0.62
C HIS A 340 16.57 -24.49 1.73
N ILE A 341 17.79 -24.23 2.16
CA ILE A 341 18.11 -23.34 3.26
C ILE A 341 18.29 -21.93 2.71
N ARG A 342 17.57 -20.96 3.26
CA ARG A 342 17.77 -19.54 3.00
C ARG A 342 18.19 -18.87 4.30
N TYR A 343 19.23 -18.07 4.22
CA TYR A 343 19.72 -17.32 5.37
C TYR A 343 20.28 -15.98 4.94
N GLY A 344 20.31 -15.05 5.86
CA GLY A 344 20.75 -13.72 5.52
C GLY A 344 20.74 -12.74 6.68
N THR A 345 21.07 -11.51 6.33
CA THR A 345 21.05 -10.39 7.26
C THR A 345 20.50 -9.14 6.57
N ASP A 346 19.73 -8.37 7.32
CA ASP A 346 19.23 -7.06 6.93
C ASP A 346 19.74 -6.04 7.93
N TYR A 347 20.29 -4.94 7.44
CA TYR A 347 20.61 -3.78 8.24
C TYR A 347 19.92 -2.56 7.65
N LEU A 348 19.17 -1.81 8.47
CA LEU A 348 18.48 -0.59 8.09
C LEU A 348 18.85 0.52 9.07
N TYR A 349 19.33 1.63 8.53
CA TYR A 349 19.47 2.88 9.27
C TYR A 349 18.32 3.81 8.90
N HIS A 350 17.50 4.13 9.88
CA HIS A 350 16.33 4.99 9.72
C HIS A 350 16.61 6.38 10.25
N ARG A 351 16.10 7.38 9.54
CA ARG A 351 16.07 8.76 9.99
C ARG A 351 14.65 9.31 9.85
N PHE A 352 13.99 9.51 10.98
CA PHE A 352 12.62 9.99 11.05
C PHE A 352 12.54 11.48 11.29
N SER A 353 11.53 12.12 10.70
CA SER A 353 11.00 13.44 11.07
C SER A 353 9.51 13.24 11.32
N PRO A 354 9.09 12.74 12.51
CA PRO A 354 7.72 12.33 12.76
C PRO A 354 6.74 13.49 12.67
N GLU A 355 7.10 14.63 13.23
CA GLU A 355 6.26 15.83 13.27
C GLU A 355 7.14 17.07 13.20
N TYR A 356 6.95 17.88 12.18
CA TYR A 356 7.56 19.20 12.09
C TYR A 356 6.49 20.22 11.72
N ILE A 357 6.33 21.22 12.54
CA ILE A 357 5.35 22.29 12.36
C ILE A 357 6.09 23.62 12.37
N GLU A 358 5.90 24.42 11.33
CA GLU A 358 6.34 25.80 11.26
C GLU A 358 5.12 26.68 11.03
N GLU A 359 4.89 27.61 11.94
CA GLU A 359 3.85 28.62 11.83
C GLU A 359 4.49 30.00 11.69
N LYS A 360 4.05 30.74 10.69
CA LYS A 360 4.39 32.14 10.49
C LYS A 360 3.10 32.93 10.54
N THR A 361 3.06 33.92 11.40
CA THR A 361 1.93 34.85 11.49
C THR A 361 2.43 36.27 11.27
N SER A 362 1.61 37.09 10.65
CA SER A 362 1.84 38.54 10.57
C SER A 362 0.51 39.25 10.80
N GLU A 363 0.46 40.11 11.79
CA GLU A 363 -0.66 40.98 12.06
C GLU A 363 -0.21 42.42 11.88
N ASN A 364 -0.90 43.16 11.03
CA ASN A 364 -0.59 44.55 10.69
C ASN A 364 0.93 44.76 10.42
N LEU A 365 1.50 43.88 9.57
CA LEU A 365 2.90 43.90 9.15
C LEU A 365 3.92 43.49 10.22
N SER A 366 3.49 43.01 11.38
CA SER A 366 4.38 42.52 12.45
C SER A 366 4.55 40.99 12.35
N PRO A 367 5.65 40.50 11.80
CA PRO A 367 5.82 39.04 11.56
C PRO A 367 6.28 38.34 12.85
N THR A 368 5.73 37.16 13.09
CA THR A 368 6.19 36.20 14.09
C THR A 368 6.42 34.84 13.47
N LYS A 369 7.35 34.07 14.03
CA LYS A 369 7.62 32.69 13.57
C LYS A 369 7.72 31.77 14.78
N ARG A 370 7.00 30.65 14.72
CA ARG A 370 7.06 29.59 15.72
C ARG A 370 7.37 28.27 15.05
N THR A 371 8.21 27.45 15.67
CA THR A 371 8.56 26.12 15.17
C THR A 371 8.40 25.10 16.30
N THR A 372 7.83 23.94 15.99
CA THR A 372 7.60 22.85 16.95
C THR A 372 7.93 21.53 16.28
N GLY A 373 8.40 20.53 17.05
CA GLY A 373 8.59 19.16 16.56
C GLY A 373 9.80 18.98 15.62
N ASP A 374 10.86 19.80 15.73
CA ASP A 374 12.07 19.68 14.87
C ASP A 374 13.00 18.51 15.28
N GLU A 375 12.53 17.60 16.13
CA GLU A 375 13.31 16.46 16.56
C GLU A 375 13.45 15.45 15.42
N ARG A 376 14.70 15.20 15.04
CA ARG A 376 15.05 14.12 14.13
C ARG A 376 15.46 12.90 14.94
N LEU A 377 14.71 11.81 14.77
CA LEU A 377 15.00 10.56 15.43
C LEU A 377 15.76 9.64 14.47
N SER A 378 16.83 9.00 14.99
CA SER A 378 17.56 7.99 14.23
C SER A 378 17.43 6.65 14.91
N ALA A 379 17.28 5.60 14.12
CA ALA A 379 17.21 4.24 14.60
C ALA A 379 18.07 3.30 13.74
N ASN A 380 18.57 2.24 14.37
CA ASN A 380 19.26 1.15 13.71
C ASN A 380 18.44 -0.12 13.88
N GLU A 381 18.13 -0.78 12.78
CA GLU A 381 17.49 -2.08 12.75
C GLU A 381 18.45 -3.10 12.14
N LEU A 382 18.78 -4.14 12.89
CA LEU A 382 19.56 -5.28 12.42
C LEU A 382 18.74 -6.54 12.57
N ALA A 383 18.67 -7.33 11.53
CA ALA A 383 18.02 -8.63 11.57
C ALA A 383 18.93 -9.71 10.98
N VAL A 384 18.92 -10.88 11.59
CA VAL A 384 19.55 -12.09 11.05
C VAL A 384 18.46 -13.17 10.97
N PHE A 385 18.40 -13.86 9.86
CA PHE A 385 17.40 -14.92 9.67
C PHE A 385 17.99 -16.15 9.03
N ALA A 386 17.36 -17.28 9.30
CA ALA A 386 17.55 -18.54 8.60
C ALA A 386 16.20 -19.26 8.49
N GLU A 387 15.96 -19.88 7.35
CA GLU A 387 14.80 -20.72 7.09
C GLU A 387 15.19 -21.94 6.25
N ASP A 388 14.57 -23.08 6.52
CA ASP A 388 14.73 -24.30 5.72
C ASP A 388 13.39 -24.75 5.17
N ASP A 389 13.30 -24.88 3.89
CA ASP A 389 12.19 -25.54 3.19
C ASP A 389 12.57 -27.04 3.04
N TRP A 390 12.13 -27.81 4.01
CA TRP A 390 12.51 -29.20 4.23
C TRP A 390 11.46 -30.18 3.71
N ALA A 391 11.82 -30.94 2.67
CA ALA A 391 11.03 -32.08 2.20
C ALA A 391 11.31 -33.31 3.08
N ILE A 392 10.61 -33.40 4.22
CA ILE A 392 10.79 -34.47 5.22
C ILE A 392 10.45 -35.84 4.63
N SER A 393 9.39 -35.86 3.82
CA SER A 393 8.95 -37.06 3.08
C SER A 393 8.11 -36.65 1.87
N PRO A 394 7.75 -37.55 0.96
CA PRO A 394 6.82 -37.22 -0.13
C PRO A 394 5.46 -36.66 0.37
N ILE A 395 5.05 -37.01 1.58
CA ILE A 395 3.80 -36.56 2.19
C ILE A 395 3.97 -35.28 2.99
N VAL A 396 5.10 -35.10 3.70
CA VAL A 396 5.33 -34.02 4.64
C VAL A 396 6.42 -33.09 4.14
N ARG A 397 6.11 -31.81 4.00
CA ARG A 397 7.06 -30.73 3.73
C ARG A 397 6.85 -29.61 4.76
N ALA A 398 7.92 -29.08 5.30
CA ALA A 398 7.87 -28.01 6.26
C ALA A 398 8.76 -26.86 5.84
N ASN A 399 8.36 -25.62 6.13
CA ASN A 399 9.23 -24.47 6.15
C ASN A 399 9.36 -24.00 7.60
N ALA A 400 10.55 -24.11 8.16
CA ALA A 400 10.88 -23.69 9.51
C ALA A 400 11.88 -22.54 9.44
N GLY A 401 11.54 -21.41 10.02
CA GLY A 401 12.35 -20.20 9.97
C GLY A 401 12.44 -19.50 11.33
N LEU A 402 13.54 -18.81 11.51
CA LEU A 402 13.80 -17.99 12.69
C LEU A 402 14.41 -16.67 12.26
N ARG A 403 13.88 -15.57 12.78
CA ARG A 403 14.43 -14.23 12.61
C ARG A 403 14.70 -13.59 13.96
N LEU A 404 15.94 -13.17 14.16
CA LEU A 404 16.36 -12.37 15.30
C LEU A 404 16.45 -10.92 14.86
N ASN A 405 15.70 -10.03 15.53
CA ASN A 405 15.73 -8.60 15.23
C ASN A 405 16.28 -7.84 16.43
N MET A 406 17.05 -6.82 16.15
CA MET A 406 17.57 -5.84 17.10
C MET A 406 17.23 -4.44 16.59
N TYR A 407 16.48 -3.67 17.34
CA TYR A 407 16.09 -2.30 17.00
C TYR A 407 16.57 -1.34 18.08
N ASN A 408 17.41 -0.37 17.72
CA ASN A 408 17.97 0.61 18.65
C ASN A 408 17.51 2.02 18.29
N ILE A 409 16.86 2.70 19.24
CA ILE A 409 16.40 4.08 19.12
C ILE A 409 16.53 4.80 20.48
N GLN A 410 16.94 6.06 20.51
CA GLN A 410 17.03 6.89 21.72
C GLN A 410 17.79 6.20 22.87
N LYS A 411 18.86 5.44 22.57
CA LYS A 411 19.64 4.62 23.52
C LYS A 411 18.85 3.45 24.14
N LYS A 412 17.68 3.11 23.62
CA LYS A 412 16.90 1.92 23.99
C LYS A 412 17.04 0.87 22.90
N THR A 413 17.38 -0.35 23.29
CA THR A 413 17.46 -1.49 22.37
C THR A 413 16.31 -2.44 22.66
N TYR A 414 15.57 -2.79 21.61
CA TYR A 414 14.57 -3.85 21.60
C TYR A 414 15.12 -5.03 20.84
N VAL A 415 14.95 -6.22 21.41
CA VAL A 415 15.36 -7.48 20.79
C VAL A 415 14.12 -8.37 20.69
N SER A 416 13.91 -8.97 19.53
CA SER A 416 12.83 -9.92 19.33
C SER A 416 13.31 -11.15 18.58
N LEU A 417 12.69 -12.28 18.88
CA LEU A 417 12.87 -13.56 18.21
C LEU A 417 11.54 -13.94 17.57
N ASP A 418 11.54 -14.10 16.25
CA ASP A 418 10.35 -14.33 15.42
C ASP A 418 10.40 -15.75 14.82
N PRO A 419 9.95 -16.80 15.54
CA PRO A 419 9.81 -18.14 14.98
C PRO A 419 8.67 -18.20 13.97
N ARG A 420 8.87 -18.95 12.90
CA ARG A 420 7.88 -19.20 11.84
C ARG A 420 7.94 -20.65 11.41
N LEU A 421 6.77 -21.25 11.32
CA LEU A 421 6.63 -22.65 10.93
C LEU A 421 5.43 -22.80 10.02
N SER A 422 5.62 -23.46 8.91
CA SER A 422 4.52 -23.87 8.01
C SER A 422 4.76 -25.32 7.63
N VAL A 423 3.72 -26.15 7.79
CA VAL A 423 3.78 -27.58 7.49
C VAL A 423 2.68 -27.92 6.52
N ARG A 424 3.01 -28.70 5.49
CA ARG A 424 2.09 -29.27 4.51
C ARG A 424 2.07 -30.79 4.64
N PHE A 425 0.86 -31.33 4.67
CA PHE A 425 0.56 -32.77 4.58
C PHE A 425 -0.15 -33.05 3.26
N LEU A 426 0.48 -33.77 2.35
CA LEU A 426 -0.09 -34.17 1.05
C LEU A 426 -0.87 -35.44 1.24
N LEU A 427 -2.22 -35.36 1.30
CA LEU A 427 -3.09 -36.52 1.48
C LEU A 427 -3.28 -37.30 0.19
N THR A 428 -3.41 -36.59 -0.93
CA THR A 428 -3.41 -37.13 -2.27
C THR A 428 -2.61 -36.22 -3.20
N ARG A 429 -2.42 -36.60 -4.47
CA ARG A 429 -1.72 -35.75 -5.45
C ARG A 429 -2.39 -34.37 -5.63
N ASP A 430 -3.67 -34.28 -5.33
CA ASP A 430 -4.51 -33.12 -5.57
C ASP A 430 -5.09 -32.50 -4.29
N LEU A 431 -4.80 -33.07 -3.09
CA LEU A 431 -5.29 -32.58 -1.81
C LEU A 431 -4.17 -32.46 -0.79
N SER A 432 -4.01 -31.28 -0.21
CA SER A 432 -3.11 -31.03 0.90
C SER A 432 -3.78 -30.33 2.09
N LEU A 433 -3.37 -30.68 3.29
CA LEU A 433 -3.66 -29.96 4.52
C LEU A 433 -2.42 -29.18 4.92
N LYS A 434 -2.63 -27.98 5.48
CA LYS A 434 -1.54 -27.12 5.96
C LYS A 434 -1.86 -26.55 7.31
N ALA A 435 -0.80 -26.31 8.08
CA ALA A 435 -0.85 -25.57 9.33
C ALA A 435 0.34 -24.62 9.41
N SER A 436 0.16 -23.45 10.01
CA SER A 436 1.25 -22.49 10.17
C SER A 436 1.13 -21.71 11.49
N TYR A 437 2.29 -21.30 11.98
CA TYR A 437 2.47 -20.36 13.06
C TYR A 437 3.50 -19.31 12.65
N ALA A 438 3.26 -18.05 12.99
CA ALA A 438 4.22 -16.99 12.81
C ALA A 438 4.13 -15.95 13.92
N ARG A 439 5.29 -15.57 14.46
CA ARG A 439 5.47 -14.38 15.27
C ARG A 439 6.08 -13.27 14.43
N MET A 440 5.57 -12.06 14.61
CA MET A 440 5.96 -10.88 13.82
C MET A 440 6.08 -9.67 14.73
N ASN A 441 7.05 -8.80 14.45
CA ASN A 441 7.28 -7.54 15.15
C ASN A 441 7.28 -6.36 14.17
N GLN A 442 6.83 -5.18 14.66
CA GLN A 442 6.81 -3.95 13.87
C GLN A 442 7.38 -2.80 14.69
N TYR A 443 8.26 -2.01 14.05
CA TYR A 443 9.00 -0.90 14.69
C TYR A 443 8.63 0.47 14.15
N VAL A 444 7.99 0.53 12.99
CA VAL A 444 7.60 1.76 12.32
C VAL A 444 6.11 1.72 12.03
N HIS A 445 5.36 2.74 12.45
CA HIS A 445 3.91 2.79 12.44
C HIS A 445 3.40 3.98 11.66
N GLN A 446 2.21 3.86 11.06
CA GLN A 446 1.41 4.97 10.60
C GLN A 446 0.11 4.98 11.41
N ILE A 447 -0.18 6.09 12.02
CA ILE A 447 -1.43 6.26 12.76
C ILE A 447 -2.37 7.09 11.91
N SER A 448 -3.51 6.50 11.60
CA SER A 448 -4.59 7.09 10.81
C SER A 448 -5.86 7.21 11.63
N GLU A 449 -6.40 8.41 11.70
CA GLU A 449 -7.70 8.65 12.31
C GLU A 449 -8.83 8.42 11.30
N SER A 450 -8.58 8.73 10.03
CA SER A 450 -9.56 8.66 8.96
C SER A 450 -9.80 7.20 8.50
N TYR A 451 -10.93 6.99 7.80
CA TYR A 451 -11.21 5.73 7.08
C TYR A 451 -10.48 5.63 5.73
N MET A 452 -9.65 6.62 5.43
CA MET A 452 -8.84 6.73 4.22
C MET A 452 -7.39 6.83 4.65
N SER A 453 -6.50 6.15 3.95
CA SER A 453 -5.06 6.37 4.13
C SER A 453 -4.70 7.73 3.52
N LEU A 454 -4.69 8.76 4.34
CA LEU A 454 -4.40 10.11 3.91
C LEU A 454 -2.90 10.38 3.94
N PRO A 455 -2.38 11.23 3.05
CA PRO A 455 -0.98 11.63 3.11
C PRO A 455 -0.65 12.54 4.30
N THR A 456 -1.65 12.94 5.09
CA THR A 456 -1.50 13.62 6.39
C THR A 456 -1.25 12.65 7.54
N ASP A 457 -1.52 11.36 7.35
CA ASP A 457 -1.23 10.33 8.34
C ASP A 457 0.27 10.26 8.61
N MET A 458 0.65 10.29 9.89
CA MET A 458 2.05 10.41 10.27
C MET A 458 2.71 9.05 10.45
N TRP A 459 3.85 8.88 9.82
CA TRP A 459 4.75 7.76 10.06
C TRP A 459 5.68 8.08 11.24
N MET A 460 5.74 7.19 12.21
CA MET A 460 6.53 7.35 13.42
C MET A 460 7.19 6.05 13.85
N PRO A 461 8.37 6.10 14.48
CA PRO A 461 9.02 4.93 15.04
C PRO A 461 8.42 4.54 16.39
N VAL A 462 8.74 3.34 16.89
CA VAL A 462 8.71 3.04 18.31
C VAL A 462 9.70 3.96 19.06
N SER A 463 9.50 4.13 20.35
CA SER A 463 10.32 5.03 21.16
C SER A 463 10.64 4.38 22.53
N LYS A 464 11.21 5.16 23.45
CA LYS A 464 11.35 4.67 24.83
C LYS A 464 10.02 4.40 25.52
N LYS A 465 8.97 5.17 25.18
CA LYS A 465 7.62 5.07 25.78
C LYS A 465 6.77 4.05 25.03
N LEU A 466 6.86 4.01 23.71
CA LEU A 466 6.06 3.16 22.82
C LEU A 466 6.85 1.92 22.42
N LYS A 467 6.41 0.75 22.89
CA LYS A 467 7.05 -0.55 22.62
C LYS A 467 6.74 -1.02 21.20
N PRO A 468 7.59 -1.90 20.60
CA PRO A 468 7.28 -2.57 19.34
C PRO A 468 5.95 -3.31 19.39
N LEU A 469 5.19 -3.22 18.29
CA LEU A 469 4.01 -4.06 18.12
C LEU A 469 4.43 -5.50 17.89
N VAL A 470 3.66 -6.42 18.45
CA VAL A 470 3.89 -7.86 18.33
C VAL A 470 2.60 -8.54 17.89
N SER A 471 2.70 -9.44 16.94
CA SER A 471 1.58 -10.30 16.52
C SER A 471 2.00 -11.75 16.49
N ASP A 472 1.16 -12.61 17.05
CA ASP A 472 1.25 -14.07 16.93
C ASP A 472 0.03 -14.54 16.12
N GLN A 473 0.26 -15.37 15.09
CA GLN A 473 -0.82 -15.90 14.25
C GLN A 473 -0.67 -17.40 14.06
N VAL A 474 -1.78 -18.12 14.21
CA VAL A 474 -1.92 -19.52 13.80
C VAL A 474 -2.90 -19.60 12.63
N SER A 475 -2.66 -20.50 11.69
CA SER A 475 -3.56 -20.75 10.58
C SER A 475 -3.58 -22.24 10.22
N VAL A 476 -4.74 -22.72 9.76
CA VAL A 476 -4.93 -24.07 9.23
C VAL A 476 -5.71 -23.99 7.93
N GLY A 477 -5.48 -24.89 6.99
CA GLY A 477 -6.20 -24.85 5.72
C GLY A 477 -6.11 -26.16 4.93
N ALA A 478 -7.05 -26.29 3.99
CA ALA A 478 -7.12 -27.38 3.02
C ALA A 478 -7.08 -26.81 1.60
N TYR A 479 -6.34 -27.44 0.72
CA TYR A 479 -6.13 -27.03 -0.68
C TYR A 479 -6.39 -28.24 -1.59
N TYR A 480 -7.23 -28.02 -2.60
CA TYR A 480 -7.64 -29.06 -3.51
C TYR A 480 -7.62 -28.59 -4.95
N ASN A 481 -6.98 -29.36 -5.85
CA ASN A 481 -7.02 -29.15 -7.29
C ASN A 481 -7.93 -30.18 -7.96
N LEU A 482 -8.91 -29.72 -8.69
CA LEU A 482 -9.81 -30.56 -9.46
C LEU A 482 -9.45 -30.46 -10.96
N HIS A 483 -9.06 -31.60 -11.57
CA HIS A 483 -8.76 -31.72 -13.00
C HIS A 483 -7.74 -30.68 -13.54
N LYS A 484 -6.77 -30.26 -12.74
CA LYS A 484 -5.72 -29.26 -13.09
C LYS A 484 -6.25 -27.87 -13.52
N ASN A 485 -7.56 -27.68 -13.60
CA ASN A 485 -8.19 -26.45 -14.08
C ASN A 485 -8.86 -25.63 -12.98
N TYR A 486 -9.23 -26.28 -11.89
CA TYR A 486 -9.90 -25.66 -10.77
C TYR A 486 -9.08 -25.87 -9.52
N SER A 487 -8.88 -24.79 -8.76
CA SER A 487 -8.27 -24.84 -7.44
C SER A 487 -9.23 -24.31 -6.38
N PHE A 488 -9.26 -24.98 -5.26
CA PHE A 488 -10.07 -24.62 -4.09
C PHE A 488 -9.18 -24.54 -2.88
N SER A 489 -9.41 -23.55 -2.03
CA SER A 489 -8.81 -23.53 -0.69
C SER A 489 -9.80 -23.00 0.34
N VAL A 490 -9.65 -23.55 1.55
CA VAL A 490 -10.32 -23.06 2.77
C VAL A 490 -9.24 -22.87 3.80
N GLU A 491 -9.18 -21.67 4.41
CA GLU A 491 -8.21 -21.31 5.44
C GLU A 491 -8.95 -20.75 6.65
N GLY A 492 -8.56 -21.16 7.86
CA GLY A 492 -8.97 -20.54 9.11
C GLY A 492 -7.75 -19.95 9.82
N TYR A 493 -7.93 -18.82 10.51
CA TYR A 493 -6.84 -18.18 11.24
C TYR A 493 -7.30 -17.55 12.54
N TYR A 494 -6.34 -17.42 13.46
CA TYR A 494 -6.47 -16.66 14.70
C TYR A 494 -5.19 -15.87 14.95
N LYS A 495 -5.32 -14.55 15.23
CA LYS A 495 -4.22 -13.59 15.38
C LYS A 495 -4.39 -12.83 16.70
N TRP A 496 -3.33 -12.78 17.50
CA TRP A 496 -3.21 -11.94 18.70
C TRP A 496 -2.27 -10.79 18.40
N MET A 497 -2.59 -9.60 18.89
CA MET A 497 -1.77 -8.41 18.69
C MET A 497 -1.58 -7.71 20.04
N ASN A 498 -0.36 -7.27 20.31
CA ASN A 498 0.00 -6.54 21.52
C ASN A 498 0.71 -5.24 21.15
N HIS A 499 0.57 -4.24 22.02
CA HIS A 499 1.13 -2.90 21.87
C HIS A 499 0.64 -2.18 20.59
N LEU A 500 -0.58 -2.47 20.14
CA LEU A 500 -1.21 -1.70 19.07
C LEU A 500 -1.33 -0.25 19.49
N LEU A 501 -1.15 0.67 18.53
CA LEU A 501 -1.23 2.10 18.81
C LEU A 501 -2.50 2.70 18.19
N ASP A 502 -3.14 3.62 18.92
CA ASP A 502 -4.25 4.44 18.43
C ASP A 502 -4.23 5.78 19.17
N TYR A 503 -4.92 6.81 18.63
CA TYR A 503 -5.07 8.07 19.32
C TYR A 503 -5.96 7.90 20.57
N LYS A 504 -5.53 8.51 21.68
CA LYS A 504 -6.37 8.65 22.88
C LYS A 504 -7.61 9.44 22.57
N ASP A 505 -8.67 9.21 23.33
CA ASP A 505 -9.90 10.00 23.18
C ASP A 505 -9.62 11.51 23.35
N GLY A 506 -10.12 12.33 22.44
CA GLY A 506 -9.87 13.78 22.39
C GLY A 506 -8.59 14.21 21.67
N TYR A 507 -7.74 13.29 21.23
CA TYR A 507 -6.57 13.60 20.39
C TYR A 507 -6.77 13.18 18.95
N ASN A 508 -6.11 13.88 18.04
CA ASN A 508 -6.16 13.61 16.61
C ASN A 508 -4.81 13.91 15.93
N PHE A 509 -4.77 13.72 14.61
CA PHE A 509 -3.58 13.99 13.78
C PHE A 509 -3.27 15.48 13.60
N LEU A 510 -4.17 16.38 14.00
CA LEU A 510 -3.96 17.81 13.81
C LEU A 510 -2.75 18.29 14.61
N PRO A 511 -1.99 19.24 14.06
CA PRO A 511 -0.86 19.83 14.74
C PRO A 511 -1.27 20.41 16.10
N SER A 512 -0.58 20.01 17.15
CA SER A 512 -0.77 20.53 18.49
C SER A 512 0.58 20.67 19.20
N PHE A 513 0.59 21.42 20.31
CA PHE A 513 1.80 21.58 21.13
C PHE A 513 2.10 20.39 22.03
N VAL A 514 1.23 19.39 22.03
CA VAL A 514 1.44 18.10 22.71
C VAL A 514 2.28 17.21 21.80
N GLY A 515 3.35 16.63 22.31
CA GLY A 515 4.21 15.74 21.55
C GLY A 515 3.47 14.50 21.05
N TRP A 516 3.83 14.00 19.90
CA TRP A 516 3.15 12.87 19.24
C TRP A 516 3.05 11.61 20.13
N GLU A 517 4.06 11.31 20.95
CA GLU A 517 4.06 10.16 21.87
C GLU A 517 2.95 10.23 22.92
N GLU A 518 2.58 11.43 23.34
CA GLU A 518 1.59 11.66 24.41
C GLU A 518 0.15 11.56 23.93
N LYS A 519 -0.05 11.72 22.61
CA LYS A 519 -1.34 11.60 21.95
C LYS A 519 -1.78 10.12 21.79
N LEU A 520 -0.87 9.15 22.01
CA LEU A 520 -1.08 7.76 21.67
C LEU A 520 -1.30 6.89 22.91
N ALA A 521 -2.18 5.92 22.76
CA ALA A 521 -2.40 4.82 23.69
C ALA A 521 -1.90 3.50 23.08
N ALA A 522 -1.40 2.61 23.94
CA ALA A 522 -1.00 1.27 23.56
C ALA A 522 -2.03 0.24 24.05
N GLY A 523 -2.42 -0.68 23.18
CA GLY A 523 -3.47 -1.66 23.45
C GLY A 523 -3.23 -3.03 22.88
N LYS A 524 -4.28 -3.85 22.88
CA LYS A 524 -4.32 -5.22 22.39
C LYS A 524 -5.34 -5.36 21.29
N GLY A 525 -5.18 -6.40 20.46
CA GLY A 525 -6.14 -6.72 19.42
C GLY A 525 -6.24 -8.21 19.17
N TRP A 526 -7.36 -8.61 18.63
CA TRP A 526 -7.65 -9.97 18.20
C TRP A 526 -8.29 -9.94 16.82
N ALA A 527 -7.87 -10.85 15.95
CA ALA A 527 -8.53 -11.04 14.66
C ALA A 527 -8.60 -12.53 14.34
N TYR A 528 -9.77 -12.99 13.90
CA TYR A 528 -9.96 -14.39 13.54
C TYR A 528 -11.00 -14.49 12.42
N GLY A 529 -10.89 -15.57 11.65
CA GLY A 529 -11.80 -15.71 10.52
C GLY A 529 -11.56 -16.96 9.70
N ALA A 530 -12.37 -17.08 8.66
CA ALA A 530 -12.28 -18.13 7.65
C ALA A 530 -12.31 -17.53 6.25
N GLU A 531 -11.53 -18.09 5.35
CA GLU A 531 -11.41 -17.67 3.97
C GLU A 531 -11.65 -18.87 3.04
N PHE A 532 -12.41 -18.66 1.99
CA PHE A 532 -12.65 -19.63 0.92
C PHE A 532 -12.29 -18.99 -0.42
N ILE A 533 -11.64 -19.74 -1.29
CA ILE A 533 -11.44 -19.35 -2.69
C ILE A 533 -11.66 -20.55 -3.61
N ALA A 534 -12.40 -20.31 -4.68
CA ALA A 534 -12.50 -21.21 -5.83
C ALA A 534 -11.98 -20.47 -7.06
N ARG A 535 -11.02 -21.05 -7.77
CA ARG A 535 -10.38 -20.42 -8.94
C ARG A 535 -10.39 -21.33 -10.14
N LYS A 536 -10.58 -20.75 -11.31
CA LYS A 536 -10.42 -21.40 -12.61
C LYS A 536 -9.40 -20.60 -13.43
N GLU A 537 -8.26 -21.23 -13.76
CA GLU A 537 -7.12 -20.54 -14.37
C GLU A 537 -7.04 -20.71 -15.89
N THR A 538 -7.68 -21.71 -16.44
CA THR A 538 -7.55 -22.10 -17.85
C THR A 538 -8.89 -22.18 -18.58
N GLY A 539 -8.87 -22.04 -19.91
CA GLY A 539 -10.03 -22.08 -20.79
C GLY A 539 -10.54 -20.72 -21.24
N ARG A 540 -11.70 -20.70 -21.91
CA ARG A 540 -12.31 -19.46 -22.42
C ARG A 540 -12.87 -18.57 -21.31
N ILE A 541 -13.34 -19.19 -20.22
CA ILE A 541 -13.82 -18.51 -19.03
C ILE A 541 -12.83 -18.81 -17.91
N THR A 542 -12.24 -17.76 -17.32
CA THR A 542 -11.31 -17.82 -16.18
C THR A 542 -11.79 -16.85 -15.11
N GLY A 543 -11.33 -17.03 -13.86
CA GLY A 543 -11.70 -16.15 -12.77
C GLY A 543 -11.68 -16.85 -11.41
N TRP A 544 -12.24 -16.18 -10.40
CA TRP A 544 -12.33 -16.71 -9.04
C TRP A 544 -13.53 -16.19 -8.27
N ILE A 545 -13.92 -16.95 -7.28
CA ILE A 545 -14.88 -16.59 -6.24
C ILE A 545 -14.11 -16.67 -4.94
N GLY A 546 -14.05 -15.55 -4.20
CA GLY A 546 -13.41 -15.45 -2.89
C GLY A 546 -14.39 -14.97 -1.84
N TYR A 547 -14.52 -15.72 -0.74
CA TYR A 547 -15.33 -15.35 0.40
C TYR A 547 -14.48 -15.28 1.66
N GLY A 548 -14.62 -14.22 2.44
CA GLY A 548 -13.99 -14.00 3.73
C GLY A 548 -15.01 -13.73 4.83
N LEU A 549 -14.85 -14.39 5.94
CA LEU A 549 -15.57 -14.16 7.18
C LEU A 549 -14.55 -13.76 8.24
N MET A 550 -14.72 -12.58 8.90
CA MET A 550 -13.72 -12.04 9.81
C MET A 550 -14.36 -11.34 11.02
N TRP A 551 -13.72 -11.47 12.16
CA TRP A 551 -13.91 -10.66 13.35
C TRP A 551 -12.60 -9.99 13.71
N SER A 552 -12.67 -8.70 14.09
CA SER A 552 -11.49 -7.94 14.52
C SER A 552 -11.88 -6.98 15.64
N ASP A 553 -11.22 -7.10 16.78
CA ASP A 553 -11.49 -6.33 17.99
C ASP A 553 -10.23 -5.69 18.54
N ARG A 554 -10.40 -4.60 19.29
CA ARG A 554 -9.35 -3.82 19.94
C ARG A 554 -9.73 -3.57 21.41
N GLN A 555 -8.71 -3.36 22.24
CA GLN A 555 -8.87 -2.94 23.63
C GLN A 555 -7.66 -2.11 24.07
N PHE A 556 -7.93 -0.92 24.62
CA PHE A 556 -6.94 0.00 25.14
C PHE A 556 -7.41 0.49 26.50
N ASP A 557 -6.51 0.62 27.46
CA ASP A 557 -6.88 1.07 28.81
C ASP A 557 -7.35 2.53 28.82
N GLU A 558 -6.78 3.37 27.94
CA GLU A 558 -7.03 4.82 27.83
C GLU A 558 -8.06 5.20 26.76
N ILE A 559 -8.70 4.23 26.11
CA ILE A 559 -9.69 4.44 25.05
C ILE A 559 -10.92 3.62 25.38
N ASN A 560 -12.11 4.19 25.11
CA ASN A 560 -13.40 3.49 25.31
C ASN A 560 -13.58 2.98 26.73
N ASN A 561 -13.07 3.70 27.72
CA ASN A 561 -13.10 3.31 29.17
C ASN A 561 -12.52 1.92 29.43
N GLY A 562 -11.49 1.48 28.70
CA GLY A 562 -10.87 0.17 28.84
C GLY A 562 -11.68 -0.99 28.27
N LYS A 563 -12.86 -0.74 27.70
CA LYS A 563 -13.73 -1.80 27.13
C LYS A 563 -13.25 -2.23 25.76
N ARG A 564 -13.46 -3.50 25.43
CA ARG A 564 -13.23 -4.06 24.11
C ARG A 564 -14.24 -3.49 23.11
N PHE A 565 -13.79 -3.13 21.91
CA PHE A 565 -14.60 -2.60 20.83
C PHE A 565 -14.16 -3.15 19.47
N PRO A 566 -15.05 -3.23 18.46
CA PRO A 566 -14.69 -3.71 17.14
C PRO A 566 -13.75 -2.73 16.41
N ALA A 567 -12.83 -3.26 15.63
CA ALA A 567 -11.96 -2.45 14.78
C ALA A 567 -12.77 -1.71 13.70
N LYS A 568 -12.25 -0.56 13.20
CA LYS A 568 -12.87 0.24 12.12
C LYS A 568 -13.24 -0.61 10.90
N TYR A 569 -12.37 -1.54 10.53
CA TYR A 569 -12.49 -2.41 9.34
C TYR A 569 -12.90 -3.84 9.70
N ASP A 570 -13.75 -4.02 10.73
CA ASP A 570 -14.42 -5.29 11.02
C ASP A 570 -15.50 -5.57 9.95
N ASN A 571 -15.07 -5.77 8.70
CA ASN A 571 -15.95 -6.14 7.60
C ASN A 571 -16.28 -7.63 7.72
N ARG A 572 -17.37 -7.96 8.41
CA ARG A 572 -17.74 -9.32 8.81
C ARG A 572 -17.78 -10.29 7.63
N HIS A 573 -18.45 -9.92 6.55
CA HIS A 573 -18.59 -10.72 5.33
C HIS A 573 -18.04 -9.94 4.15
N LYS A 574 -17.22 -10.62 3.36
CA LYS A 574 -16.74 -10.11 2.08
C LYS A 574 -16.81 -11.21 1.03
N LEU A 575 -17.45 -10.93 -0.10
CA LEU A 575 -17.53 -11.82 -1.25
C LEU A 575 -17.06 -11.08 -2.50
N ASN A 576 -16.14 -11.68 -3.23
CA ASN A 576 -15.68 -11.20 -4.52
C ASN A 576 -15.87 -12.27 -5.59
N ILE A 577 -16.41 -11.89 -6.74
CA ILE A 577 -16.54 -12.71 -7.92
C ILE A 577 -15.85 -11.98 -9.05
N VAL A 578 -14.81 -12.58 -9.62
CA VAL A 578 -14.11 -12.04 -10.80
C VAL A 578 -14.24 -13.06 -11.92
N ALA A 579 -14.68 -12.60 -13.06
CA ALA A 579 -14.84 -13.43 -14.24
C ALA A 579 -14.28 -12.73 -15.48
N ASN A 580 -13.60 -13.51 -16.30
CA ASN A 580 -13.07 -13.09 -17.58
C ASN A 580 -13.53 -14.11 -18.64
N TRP A 581 -14.20 -13.63 -19.68
CA TRP A 581 -14.71 -14.44 -20.78
C TRP A 581 -14.08 -14.04 -22.11
N LYS A 582 -13.18 -14.86 -22.59
CA LYS A 582 -12.58 -14.75 -23.92
C LYS A 582 -13.57 -15.28 -24.98
N ILE A 583 -14.38 -14.39 -25.55
CA ILE A 583 -15.37 -14.75 -26.55
C ILE A 583 -14.67 -15.28 -27.80
N ASN A 584 -13.64 -14.58 -28.26
CA ASN A 584 -12.76 -14.96 -29.35
C ASN A 584 -11.40 -14.25 -29.18
N GLU A 585 -10.49 -14.36 -30.16
CA GLU A 585 -9.16 -13.74 -30.10
C GLU A 585 -9.17 -12.19 -30.12
N LYS A 586 -10.29 -11.59 -30.53
CA LYS A 586 -10.43 -10.13 -30.64
C LYS A 586 -11.27 -9.51 -29.53
N LEU A 587 -12.06 -10.31 -28.81
CA LEU A 587 -13.02 -9.80 -27.86
C LEU A 587 -12.98 -10.57 -26.53
N GLU A 588 -12.81 -9.85 -25.45
CA GLU A 588 -12.79 -10.37 -24.09
C GLU A 588 -13.68 -9.50 -23.20
N LEU A 589 -14.56 -10.13 -22.44
CA LEU A 589 -15.39 -9.49 -21.43
C LEU A 589 -14.78 -9.75 -20.05
N THR A 590 -14.77 -8.73 -19.22
CA THR A 590 -14.31 -8.80 -17.83
C THR A 590 -15.40 -8.31 -16.90
N GLY A 591 -15.54 -8.95 -15.76
CA GLY A 591 -16.50 -8.55 -14.73
C GLY A 591 -15.95 -8.80 -13.34
N SER A 592 -16.27 -7.89 -12.42
CA SER A 592 -15.94 -8.04 -11.02
C SER A 592 -17.14 -7.60 -10.17
N TRP A 593 -17.63 -8.48 -9.31
CA TRP A 593 -18.65 -8.16 -8.34
C TRP A 593 -18.09 -8.31 -6.93
N THR A 594 -18.30 -7.29 -6.11
CA THR A 594 -17.87 -7.23 -4.73
C THR A 594 -19.05 -6.97 -3.82
N PHE A 595 -19.16 -7.73 -2.76
CA PHE A 595 -20.03 -7.47 -1.63
C PHE A 595 -19.20 -7.39 -0.35
N MET A 596 -19.50 -6.42 0.52
CA MET A 596 -18.82 -6.25 1.80
C MET A 596 -19.78 -5.66 2.83
N THR A 597 -19.81 -6.23 4.04
CA THR A 597 -20.51 -5.56 5.16
C THR A 597 -19.77 -4.28 5.52
N GLY A 598 -20.54 -3.23 5.87
CA GLY A 598 -20.00 -1.90 6.13
C GLY A 598 -18.96 -1.84 7.25
N ASN A 599 -18.16 -0.79 7.20
CA ASN A 599 -17.20 -0.43 8.23
C ASN A 599 -17.89 -0.07 9.55
N ARG A 600 -17.14 -0.06 10.63
CA ARG A 600 -17.56 0.43 11.92
C ARG A 600 -17.19 1.90 12.08
N VAL A 601 -18.11 2.71 12.55
CA VAL A 601 -17.93 4.14 12.82
C VAL A 601 -18.38 4.49 14.23
N THR A 602 -17.78 5.53 14.80
CA THR A 602 -18.25 6.13 16.05
C THR A 602 -19.25 7.22 15.70
N VAL A 603 -20.49 7.08 16.19
CA VAL A 603 -21.56 8.05 15.99
C VAL A 603 -22.04 8.51 17.37
N ALA A 604 -22.11 9.83 17.54
CA ALA A 604 -22.73 10.41 18.72
C ALA A 604 -24.25 10.18 18.68
N PHE A 605 -24.82 9.70 19.76
CA PHE A 605 -26.26 9.55 19.92
C PHE A 605 -26.89 10.73 20.65
N GLU A 606 -26.07 11.49 21.36
CA GLU A 606 -26.48 12.68 22.11
C GLU A 606 -25.48 13.80 21.89
N ASN A 607 -25.98 15.03 21.79
CA ASN A 607 -25.20 16.26 21.75
C ASN A 607 -25.64 17.13 22.92
N TYR A 608 -24.70 17.52 23.76
CA TYR A 608 -24.93 18.40 24.90
C TYR A 608 -24.53 19.82 24.52
N GLU A 609 -25.48 20.72 24.36
CA GLU A 609 -25.21 22.13 24.16
C GLU A 609 -24.66 22.75 25.47
N ASP A 610 -23.64 23.60 25.33
CA ASP A 610 -23.19 24.41 26.46
C ASP A 610 -24.25 25.45 26.80
N LEU A 611 -24.98 25.23 27.90
CA LEU A 611 -26.00 26.15 28.41
C LEU A 611 -25.46 27.47 28.93
N GLY A 612 -24.18 27.80 28.72
CA GLY A 612 -23.57 29.06 29.14
C GLY A 612 -23.46 29.23 30.66
N LEU A 613 -23.52 28.13 31.41
CA LEU A 613 -23.44 28.15 32.88
C LEU A 613 -22.03 28.25 33.43
N THR A 614 -21.02 28.25 32.58
CA THR A 614 -19.61 28.47 32.99
C THR A 614 -19.21 29.92 32.77
N PRO A 615 -18.65 30.62 33.78
CA PRO A 615 -18.18 32.01 33.67
C PRO A 615 -16.88 32.16 32.86
N VAL A 616 -16.47 31.15 32.13
CA VAL A 616 -15.27 31.15 31.28
C VAL A 616 -15.77 31.27 29.80
N PRO A 617 -15.10 32.11 28.95
CA PRO A 617 -15.44 32.19 27.54
C PRO A 617 -15.51 30.79 26.94
N PRO A 618 -16.46 30.48 26.04
CA PRO A 618 -16.67 29.14 25.56
C PRO A 618 -15.38 28.58 24.93
N LEU A 619 -14.74 27.66 25.64
CA LEU A 619 -13.64 26.85 25.13
C LEU A 619 -14.14 25.75 24.20
N LEU A 620 -15.47 25.67 24.07
CA LEU A 620 -16.14 24.67 23.24
C LEU A 620 -16.45 25.29 21.87
N PRO A 621 -16.25 24.54 20.77
CA PRO A 621 -16.68 24.98 19.46
C PRO A 621 -18.20 25.20 19.46
N GLU A 622 -18.68 26.19 18.70
CA GLU A 622 -20.10 26.35 18.40
C GLU A 622 -20.63 25.00 17.87
N GLY A 623 -21.51 24.33 18.63
CA GLY A 623 -22.08 23.04 18.25
C GLY A 623 -22.21 22.00 19.36
N GLY A 624 -21.76 22.31 20.60
CA GLY A 624 -21.93 21.44 21.77
C GLY A 624 -20.91 20.29 21.86
N LEU A 625 -21.13 19.42 22.85
CA LEU A 625 -20.30 18.22 23.10
C LEU A 625 -21.05 16.98 22.61
N ASP A 626 -20.43 16.30 21.66
CA ASP A 626 -20.91 15.00 21.18
C ASP A 626 -20.65 13.90 22.22
N TYR A 627 -21.70 13.18 22.61
CA TYR A 627 -21.59 12.04 23.50
C TYR A 627 -21.79 10.72 22.73
N PHE A 628 -20.83 9.81 22.89
CA PHE A 628 -20.89 8.45 22.38
C PHE A 628 -20.58 7.45 23.49
N THR A 629 -21.37 6.39 23.54
CA THR A 629 -21.29 5.37 24.61
C THR A 629 -20.10 4.43 24.41
N GLU A 630 -19.76 4.14 23.14
CA GLU A 630 -18.70 3.20 22.77
C GLU A 630 -18.05 3.62 21.45
N ARG A 631 -16.76 3.32 21.30
CA ARG A 631 -16.02 3.54 20.06
C ARG A 631 -16.45 2.52 18.99
N ASN A 632 -16.59 2.96 17.74
CA ASN A 632 -17.02 2.13 16.60
C ASN A 632 -18.37 1.42 16.84
N ASN A 633 -19.31 2.14 17.47
CA ASN A 633 -20.59 1.64 17.94
C ASN A 633 -21.59 1.30 16.82
N VAL A 634 -21.49 1.93 15.66
CA VAL A 634 -22.40 1.74 14.53
C VAL A 634 -21.71 1.03 13.37
N ARG A 635 -22.40 0.08 12.75
CA ARG A 635 -21.98 -0.51 11.48
C ARG A 635 -22.69 0.21 10.33
N LEU A 636 -21.91 0.71 9.38
CA LEU A 636 -22.45 1.28 8.14
C LEU A 636 -23.20 0.21 7.32
N PRO A 637 -24.12 0.61 6.43
CA PRO A 637 -24.79 -0.30 5.52
C PRO A 637 -23.81 -1.18 4.73
N ALA A 638 -24.27 -2.36 4.34
CA ALA A 638 -23.51 -3.24 3.48
C ALA A 638 -23.39 -2.61 2.08
N TYR A 639 -22.27 -2.83 1.48
CA TYR A 639 -21.89 -2.30 0.18
C TYR A 639 -21.75 -3.43 -0.85
N HIS A 640 -22.23 -3.20 -2.07
CA HIS A 640 -21.95 -4.10 -3.19
C HIS A 640 -21.82 -3.33 -4.50
N ARG A 641 -20.96 -3.84 -5.39
CA ARG A 641 -20.60 -3.17 -6.64
C ARG A 641 -20.38 -4.17 -7.76
N LEU A 642 -20.83 -3.83 -8.95
CA LEU A 642 -20.53 -4.54 -10.19
C LEU A 642 -19.70 -3.64 -11.11
N ASP A 643 -18.52 -4.10 -11.48
CA ASP A 643 -17.66 -3.47 -12.48
C ASP A 643 -17.62 -4.36 -13.72
N LEU A 644 -17.79 -3.78 -14.90
CA LEU A 644 -17.79 -4.48 -16.18
C LEU A 644 -16.76 -3.86 -17.11
N GLY A 645 -16.12 -4.68 -17.94
CA GLY A 645 -15.15 -4.21 -18.91
C GLY A 645 -15.18 -5.03 -20.20
N ILE A 646 -14.78 -4.39 -21.28
CA ILE A 646 -14.62 -5.00 -22.61
C ILE A 646 -13.23 -4.66 -23.11
N ASN A 647 -12.47 -5.67 -23.49
CA ASN A 647 -11.18 -5.54 -24.19
C ASN A 647 -11.37 -5.92 -25.64
N ILE A 648 -11.01 -5.01 -26.55
CA ILE A 648 -11.04 -5.23 -28.00
C ILE A 648 -9.61 -5.25 -28.50
N TYR A 649 -9.14 -6.41 -28.93
CA TYR A 649 -7.78 -6.63 -29.45
C TYR A 649 -7.74 -6.39 -30.94
N ARG A 650 -6.81 -5.52 -31.38
CA ARG A 650 -6.61 -5.18 -32.80
C ARG A 650 -5.16 -5.44 -33.20
N PRO A 651 -4.83 -6.64 -33.68
CA PRO A 651 -3.53 -6.90 -34.28
C PRO A 651 -3.33 -5.98 -35.50
N LYS A 652 -2.17 -5.33 -35.60
CA LYS A 652 -1.78 -4.49 -36.74
C LYS A 652 -0.78 -5.24 -37.63
N LYS A 653 -0.68 -4.82 -38.91
CA LYS A 653 0.17 -5.47 -39.91
C LYS A 653 1.67 -5.56 -39.54
N ASN A 654 2.15 -4.68 -38.66
CA ASN A 654 3.56 -4.60 -38.24
C ASN A 654 3.86 -5.38 -36.94
N GLY A 655 3.01 -6.34 -36.56
CA GLY A 655 3.18 -7.11 -35.31
C GLY A 655 2.77 -6.35 -34.04
N HIS A 656 2.35 -5.08 -34.15
CA HIS A 656 1.86 -4.33 -33.00
C HIS A 656 0.44 -4.76 -32.61
N LEU A 657 0.15 -4.74 -31.31
CA LEU A 657 -1.17 -5.04 -30.77
C LEU A 657 -1.78 -3.75 -30.20
N GLY A 658 -2.90 -3.32 -30.77
CA GLY A 658 -3.74 -2.27 -30.18
C GLY A 658 -4.80 -2.91 -29.30
N ILE A 659 -5.03 -2.35 -28.11
CA ILE A 659 -6.08 -2.81 -27.21
C ILE A 659 -6.95 -1.59 -26.85
N TRP A 660 -8.26 -1.72 -27.10
CA TRP A 660 -9.24 -0.78 -26.60
C TRP A 660 -9.89 -1.39 -25.38
N ASN A 661 -9.78 -0.72 -24.24
CA ASN A 661 -10.47 -1.09 -23.02
C ASN A 661 -11.60 -0.08 -22.76
N ILE A 662 -12.81 -0.59 -22.59
CA ILE A 662 -13.98 0.18 -22.20
C ILE A 662 -14.52 -0.47 -20.93
N SER A 663 -14.57 0.28 -19.85
CA SER A 663 -15.04 -0.23 -18.56
C SER A 663 -16.03 0.72 -17.90
N VAL A 664 -16.97 0.11 -17.17
CA VAL A 664 -17.98 0.80 -16.36
C VAL A 664 -17.75 0.36 -14.92
N TYR A 665 -17.46 1.32 -14.07
CA TYR A 665 -17.33 1.15 -12.64
C TYR A 665 -18.68 1.38 -11.96
N ASN A 666 -19.05 0.51 -11.02
CA ASN A 666 -20.33 0.57 -10.31
C ASN A 666 -21.54 0.63 -11.27
N ALA A 667 -21.67 -0.39 -12.12
CA ALA A 667 -22.59 -0.44 -13.26
C ALA A 667 -24.08 -0.22 -12.92
N TYR A 668 -24.49 -0.45 -11.68
CA TYR A 668 -25.87 -0.20 -11.21
C TYR A 668 -25.97 0.94 -10.17
N CYS A 669 -24.92 1.78 -10.06
CA CYS A 669 -24.92 3.01 -9.23
C CYS A 669 -25.31 2.78 -7.76
N GLN A 670 -24.83 1.71 -7.13
CA GLN A 670 -25.03 1.50 -5.69
C GLN A 670 -24.28 2.60 -4.91
N MET A 671 -24.99 3.37 -4.10
CA MET A 671 -24.46 4.40 -3.19
C MET A 671 -24.44 3.91 -1.76
#